data_af8f931023d7d25b964f97b65bfdb5d4
#
_entry.id   af8f931023d7d25b964f97b65bfdb5d4
#
_cell.length_a   1.000
_cell.length_b   1.000
_cell.length_c   1.000
_cell.angle_alpha   90.00
_cell.angle_beta   90.00
_cell.angle_gamma   90.00
#
_symmetry.space_group_name_H-M   'P 1'
#
loop_
_entity.id
_entity.type
_entity.pdbx_description
1 polymer ?
#
loop_
_entity_poly.entity_id
_entity_poly.type
_entity_poly.pdbx_seq_one_letter_code
_entity_poly.pdbx_strand_id
1 'polypeptide(L)'
;MVGSLRRCWFRNGVILVAMACCVPSAELCRAEQPHWAFRPIAKPEVPDVARPGQVLNGIDRFILKRLAVENVRPAPPADPATLLRRIHLDLTGLPPQPGLVKSFLADPTREAYREIVRRLLASSHYGERWGRFWLDMARYGDSNGYESDGIRPHAWRYRQWVIEALNRDLPFDRFTVEQLAGDLLPDATRDQRIATGFHRNTLVNTEGGVDREEDRVKRTVDRTNTLGKVWLGITLGCCQCHDHKFDVFSQDDYFGVYAFFNSLDEPLITVQTEQESANFREQLEAYRVRRAKLLKAVAAFRSETFTRWEKNVLRPQAGWEVLRPRELVGSAGSKLTVEEDFSVLATGPNSQAETYTIRATAETKTIRAIRLQVLADERLPSRGPGRASNGNFVLSSLRIFVESQKANSVARRHRLASARADFSQNSRQVTSVLGDDATDGWAIHPRVGQDHVAVFSLRQPIVANDGPVRLRVELDHRVHEDHNIGRFKLSVSSAQVPLLQKIPDTDLLTTLKTPPGKRTGEQVLKLIRFFGYREPELDARVAAVDRNDKTKPSVGELPKARAVVERRPLRETRLHHRGDFLDKGHVVRRATPADLPPLASRGQVPDRLDLARWLVSPDNPLTARVIVNRVWQQYFGRGIVPTDDDFGSQGQRPSHPQLLDWLAFRFADPDDGAWRLKWLHELIVTSSTYRQSSKTRPELGERDPYNSWLARQNRLRVEGEIVRDLALSVSGLLDPRIGGPSVRPPQPADLVKLGFQNSLAWKVSTGGDRYRRGLYTFFQRTVPYPMLVTFDVPDSNSACTHRERSNTPLQALTLWNDPVFVECAQRLGRRLVDSVPMVAGIDQRTRLVVDRAVRLGLGREAGRIEHRVLGDLFRDNLKRYWADELSARQVAGPGKWPHTASLTEVAAAVGVARVILNLDEFITRE
;
A
#
# COMPACT_ATOMS: atom_id res chain seq x y z
N MET A 1 5.48 -56.71 -30.69
CA MET A 1 4.84 -57.88 -31.18
C MET A 1 3.35 -57.60 -31.26
N VAL A 2 2.87 -57.26 -32.44
CA VAL A 2 2.20 -58.13 -33.41
C VAL A 2 0.98 -58.81 -32.80
N GLY A 3 -0.25 -58.63 -33.17
CA GLY A 3 -0.96 -58.27 -34.39
C GLY A 3 -2.43 -58.44 -34.10
N SER A 4 -3.28 -57.66 -34.65
CA SER A 4 -3.95 -57.69 -35.90
C SER A 4 -5.14 -58.63 -36.04
N LEU A 5 -6.25 -58.07 -36.56
CA LEU A 5 -7.27 -58.58 -37.46
C LEU A 5 -8.36 -59.50 -36.85
N ARG A 6 -9.63 -59.48 -37.24
CA ARG A 6 -10.31 -59.12 -38.46
C ARG A 6 -11.85 -59.03 -38.28
N ARG A 7 -12.47 -58.29 -39.16
CA ARG A 7 -13.87 -58.25 -39.59
C ARG A 7 -14.50 -59.56 -39.91
N CYS A 8 -15.84 -59.68 -39.86
CA CYS A 8 -16.80 -60.25 -40.88
C CYS A 8 -18.21 -60.06 -40.33
N TRP A 9 -19.05 -59.40 -40.96
CA TRP A 9 -20.12 -59.44 -42.02
C TRP A 9 -20.97 -60.72 -42.03
N PHE A 10 -22.34 -60.54 -41.94
CA PHE A 10 -23.45 -61.07 -42.83
C PHE A 10 -24.74 -60.95 -41.99
N ARG A 11 -25.78 -60.39 -42.43
CA ARG A 11 -26.72 -60.18 -43.49
C ARG A 11 -28.06 -60.85 -43.16
N ASN A 12 -29.14 -60.03 -43.23
CA ASN A 12 -30.52 -60.28 -43.60
C ASN A 12 -31.44 -61.20 -42.79
N GLY A 13 -32.63 -60.62 -42.47
CA GLY A 13 -33.87 -61.34 -42.20
C GLY A 13 -35.01 -60.38 -41.76
N VAL A 14 -35.81 -59.93 -42.70
CA VAL A 14 -37.07 -59.20 -42.56
C VAL A 14 -38.07 -60.09 -41.89
N ILE A 15 -38.98 -59.56 -41.03
CA ILE A 15 -40.47 -59.66 -41.11
C ILE A 15 -41.13 -58.79 -40.05
N LEU A 16 -42.15 -58.12 -40.51
CA LEU A 16 -43.16 -57.21 -39.89
C LEU A 16 -44.00 -57.81 -38.77
N VAL A 17 -44.70 -56.86 -38.10
CA VAL A 17 -45.99 -56.89 -37.38
C VAL A 17 -45.78 -56.61 -35.89
N ALA A 18 -46.30 -55.60 -35.27
CA ALA A 18 -47.55 -54.91 -35.23
C ALA A 18 -47.54 -53.62 -34.43
N MET A 19 -48.39 -52.70 -34.83
CA MET A 19 -48.76 -51.48 -34.06
C MET A 19 -49.19 -51.83 -32.63
N ALA A 20 -48.67 -51.03 -31.65
CA ALA A 20 -49.48 -50.59 -30.51
C ALA A 20 -48.78 -49.47 -29.75
N CYS A 21 -49.44 -48.34 -29.61
CA CYS A 21 -49.29 -47.28 -28.58
C CYS A 21 -47.94 -46.52 -28.52
N CYS A 22 -47.76 -45.56 -29.41
CA CYS A 22 -47.01 -44.34 -29.10
C CYS A 22 -47.80 -43.56 -28.05
N VAL A 23 -47.44 -43.73 -26.78
CA VAL A 23 -47.60 -42.68 -25.80
C VAL A 23 -46.34 -41.85 -25.96
N PRO A 24 -46.41 -40.56 -26.31
CA PRO A 24 -45.24 -39.73 -26.24
C PRO A 24 -44.92 -39.57 -24.73
N SER A 25 -43.87 -40.25 -24.27
CA SER A 25 -43.20 -39.88 -23.03
C SER A 25 -42.74 -38.46 -23.25
N ALA A 26 -43.57 -37.47 -22.91
CA ALA A 26 -43.11 -36.16 -22.59
C ALA A 26 -42.16 -36.35 -21.36
N GLU A 27 -40.88 -36.66 -21.59
CA GLU A 27 -39.85 -36.26 -20.71
C GLU A 27 -39.96 -34.74 -20.65
N LEU A 28 -40.73 -34.30 -19.67
CA LEU A 28 -40.65 -32.95 -19.12
C LEU A 28 -39.14 -32.76 -18.91
N CYS A 29 -38.50 -31.97 -19.77
CA CYS A 29 -37.29 -31.25 -19.45
C CYS A 29 -37.64 -30.46 -18.18
N ARG A 30 -37.46 -31.05 -17.01
CA ARG A 30 -37.34 -30.29 -15.78
C ARG A 30 -36.08 -29.44 -16.01
N ALA A 31 -36.31 -28.17 -16.39
CA ALA A 31 -35.26 -27.18 -16.30
C ALA A 31 -34.63 -27.38 -14.91
N GLU A 32 -33.39 -27.80 -14.85
CA GLU A 32 -32.66 -27.96 -13.60
C GLU A 32 -32.79 -26.65 -12.85
N GLN A 33 -33.41 -26.70 -11.66
CA GLN A 33 -33.59 -25.48 -10.91
C GLN A 33 -32.22 -24.87 -10.60
N PRO A 34 -32.01 -23.58 -10.83
CA PRO A 34 -30.72 -22.94 -10.56
C PRO A 34 -30.26 -23.29 -9.16
N HIS A 35 -28.94 -23.38 -8.97
CA HIS A 35 -28.33 -23.62 -7.65
C HIS A 35 -28.89 -22.65 -6.61
N TRP A 36 -29.06 -23.08 -5.36
CA TRP A 36 -29.73 -22.32 -4.30
C TRP A 36 -29.16 -20.91 -4.16
N ALA A 37 -27.84 -20.73 -4.32
CA ALA A 37 -27.15 -19.45 -4.14
C ALA A 37 -27.50 -18.42 -5.22
N PHE A 38 -27.82 -18.86 -6.44
CA PHE A 38 -28.12 -18.00 -7.57
C PHE A 38 -29.63 -17.68 -7.72
N ARG A 39 -30.47 -18.23 -6.81
CA ARG A 39 -31.89 -17.90 -6.74
C ARG A 39 -32.09 -16.55 -6.06
N PRO A 40 -33.09 -15.76 -6.44
CA PRO A 40 -33.47 -14.55 -5.73
C PRO A 40 -33.61 -14.77 -4.22
N ILE A 41 -33.25 -13.77 -3.43
CA ILE A 41 -33.40 -13.85 -1.96
C ILE A 41 -34.89 -13.92 -1.62
N ALA A 42 -35.30 -15.01 -0.96
CA ALA A 42 -36.66 -15.17 -0.50
C ALA A 42 -36.94 -14.33 0.77
N LYS A 43 -38.19 -14.05 1.04
CA LYS A 43 -38.66 -13.50 2.32
C LYS A 43 -39.37 -14.61 3.11
N PRO A 44 -38.64 -15.48 3.84
CA PRO A 44 -39.28 -16.57 4.57
C PRO A 44 -40.14 -16.04 5.72
N GLU A 45 -41.25 -16.69 5.96
CA GLU A 45 -42.05 -16.45 7.16
C GLU A 45 -41.26 -16.89 8.41
N VAL A 46 -41.36 -16.10 9.46
CA VAL A 46 -40.76 -16.39 10.73
C VAL A 46 -41.52 -17.56 11.40
N PRO A 47 -40.89 -18.71 11.66
CA PRO A 47 -41.59 -19.90 12.10
C PRO A 47 -42.14 -19.76 13.52
N ASP A 48 -43.28 -20.41 13.75
CA ASP A 48 -43.79 -20.62 15.10
C ASP A 48 -42.97 -21.67 15.83
N VAL A 49 -42.84 -21.51 17.15
CA VAL A 49 -42.07 -22.39 18.02
C VAL A 49 -42.82 -22.74 19.27
N ALA A 50 -42.64 -23.99 19.74
CA ALA A 50 -43.34 -24.51 20.89
C ALA A 50 -42.95 -23.86 22.24
N ARG A 51 -41.82 -23.10 22.27
CA ARG A 51 -41.29 -22.47 23.50
C ARG A 51 -41.08 -20.96 23.31
N PRO A 52 -42.18 -20.17 23.26
CA PRO A 52 -42.06 -18.73 22.99
C PRO A 52 -41.30 -17.95 24.06
N GLY A 53 -41.24 -18.44 25.33
CA GLY A 53 -40.47 -17.81 26.40
C GLY A 53 -38.96 -17.80 26.23
N GLN A 54 -38.41 -18.60 25.31
CA GLN A 54 -37.00 -18.60 24.95
C GLN A 54 -36.66 -17.68 23.77
N VAL A 55 -37.65 -17.04 23.18
CA VAL A 55 -37.50 -16.17 21.99
C VAL A 55 -37.27 -14.73 22.43
N LEU A 56 -36.17 -14.13 21.98
CA LEU A 56 -35.89 -12.70 22.14
C LEU A 56 -36.08 -11.91 20.84
N ASN A 57 -35.84 -12.55 19.69
CA ASN A 57 -36.08 -11.99 18.36
C ASN A 57 -36.29 -13.10 17.30
N GLY A 58 -36.42 -12.72 16.02
CA GLY A 58 -36.70 -13.64 14.93
C GLY A 58 -35.63 -14.72 14.71
N ILE A 59 -34.36 -14.43 14.94
CA ILE A 59 -33.24 -15.41 14.82
C ILE A 59 -33.56 -16.66 15.68
N ASP A 60 -33.99 -16.45 16.89
CA ASP A 60 -34.22 -17.55 17.85
C ASP A 60 -35.29 -18.52 17.37
N ARG A 61 -36.30 -18.05 16.64
CA ARG A 61 -37.36 -18.89 16.11
C ARG A 61 -36.85 -19.90 15.07
N PHE A 62 -35.98 -19.47 14.15
CA PHE A 62 -35.36 -20.36 13.17
C PHE A 62 -34.45 -21.40 13.85
N ILE A 63 -33.64 -20.96 14.83
CA ILE A 63 -32.75 -21.87 15.57
C ILE A 63 -33.54 -22.86 16.39
N LEU A 64 -34.56 -22.39 17.15
CA LEU A 64 -35.40 -23.28 17.97
C LEU A 64 -36.19 -24.27 17.12
N LYS A 65 -36.68 -23.88 15.92
CA LYS A 65 -37.32 -24.80 14.97
C LYS A 65 -36.36 -25.92 14.57
N ARG A 66 -35.10 -25.56 14.19
CA ARG A 66 -34.08 -26.58 13.86
C ARG A 66 -33.77 -27.50 15.02
N LEU A 67 -33.56 -26.98 16.21
CA LEU A 67 -33.27 -27.75 17.41
C LEU A 67 -34.42 -28.68 17.76
N ALA A 68 -35.68 -28.28 17.55
CA ALA A 68 -36.85 -29.12 17.77
C ALA A 68 -36.88 -30.31 16.80
N VAL A 69 -36.54 -30.14 15.54
CA VAL A 69 -36.42 -31.24 14.56
C VAL A 69 -35.36 -32.25 15.00
N GLU A 70 -34.25 -31.78 15.54
CA GLU A 70 -33.15 -32.61 16.02
C GLU A 70 -33.40 -33.20 17.44
N ASN A 71 -34.52 -32.83 18.05
CA ASN A 71 -34.85 -33.18 19.45
C ASN A 71 -33.76 -32.73 20.42
N VAL A 72 -33.20 -31.53 20.25
CA VAL A 72 -32.15 -30.93 21.07
C VAL A 72 -32.71 -29.69 21.79
N ARG A 73 -32.33 -29.50 23.05
CA ARG A 73 -32.63 -28.26 23.78
C ARG A 73 -31.46 -27.27 23.61
N PRO A 74 -31.73 -25.96 23.52
CA PRO A 74 -30.64 -24.96 23.54
C PRO A 74 -29.94 -24.97 24.92
N ALA A 75 -28.69 -24.56 24.97
CA ALA A 75 -27.96 -24.34 26.22
C ALA A 75 -28.63 -23.21 27.03
N PRO A 76 -28.50 -23.21 28.36
CA PRO A 76 -28.96 -22.11 29.19
C PRO A 76 -28.21 -20.82 28.84
N PRO A 77 -28.73 -19.64 29.22
CA PRO A 77 -27.98 -18.40 29.09
C PRO A 77 -26.59 -18.48 29.75
N ALA A 78 -25.60 -17.79 29.15
CA ALA A 78 -24.30 -17.60 29.77
C ALA A 78 -24.46 -16.80 31.08
N ASP A 79 -23.51 -16.96 31.99
CA ASP A 79 -23.48 -16.10 33.18
C ASP A 79 -23.23 -14.64 32.79
N PRO A 80 -23.69 -13.68 33.62
CA PRO A 80 -23.58 -12.25 33.26
C PRO A 80 -22.18 -11.72 33.02
N ALA A 81 -21.16 -12.24 33.76
CA ALA A 81 -19.77 -11.80 33.58
C ALA A 81 -19.21 -12.25 32.20
N THR A 82 -19.43 -13.55 31.90
CA THR A 82 -19.08 -14.13 30.58
C THR A 82 -19.78 -13.36 29.45
N LEU A 83 -21.08 -13.10 29.57
CA LEU A 83 -21.84 -12.39 28.54
C LEU A 83 -21.34 -10.96 28.35
N LEU A 84 -21.02 -10.24 29.44
CA LEU A 84 -20.49 -8.88 29.38
C LEU A 84 -19.09 -8.85 28.70
N ARG A 85 -18.21 -9.79 29.08
CA ARG A 85 -16.89 -9.92 28.45
C ARG A 85 -17.03 -10.25 26.96
N ARG A 86 -17.87 -11.21 26.58
CA ARG A 86 -18.16 -11.62 25.21
C ARG A 86 -18.56 -10.42 24.35
N ILE A 87 -19.57 -9.66 24.78
CA ILE A 87 -20.08 -8.55 23.96
C ILE A 87 -19.06 -7.42 23.81
N HIS A 88 -18.24 -7.16 24.81
CA HIS A 88 -17.15 -6.19 24.74
C HIS A 88 -16.08 -6.61 23.73
N LEU A 89 -15.64 -7.86 23.76
CA LEU A 89 -14.65 -8.40 22.83
C LEU A 89 -15.18 -8.45 21.39
N ASP A 90 -16.44 -8.81 21.22
CA ASP A 90 -17.06 -8.93 19.90
C ASP A 90 -17.31 -7.57 19.25
N LEU A 91 -17.75 -6.56 19.97
CA LEU A 91 -18.09 -5.25 19.40
C LEU A 91 -16.93 -4.26 19.36
N THR A 92 -16.01 -4.32 20.34
CA THR A 92 -14.92 -3.33 20.42
C THR A 92 -13.52 -3.93 20.48
N GLY A 93 -13.40 -5.24 20.74
CA GLY A 93 -12.12 -5.93 20.95
C GLY A 93 -11.38 -5.52 22.21
N LEU A 94 -12.07 -4.90 23.18
CA LEU A 94 -11.49 -4.45 24.44
C LEU A 94 -12.26 -5.06 25.60
N PRO A 95 -11.62 -5.33 26.77
CA PRO A 95 -12.30 -5.87 27.93
C PRO A 95 -13.20 -4.82 28.59
N PRO A 96 -14.27 -5.24 29.30
CA PRO A 96 -15.08 -4.31 30.06
C PRO A 96 -14.30 -3.68 31.22
N GLN A 97 -14.62 -2.43 31.53
CA GLN A 97 -14.02 -1.75 32.68
C GLN A 97 -14.52 -2.38 33.99
N PRO A 98 -13.68 -2.53 35.03
CA PRO A 98 -14.07 -3.18 36.29
C PRO A 98 -15.32 -2.53 36.96
N GLY A 99 -15.49 -1.23 36.85
CA GLY A 99 -16.67 -0.53 37.36
C GLY A 99 -17.96 -0.98 36.67
N LEU A 100 -17.92 -1.12 35.35
CA LEU A 100 -19.05 -1.61 34.56
C LEU A 100 -19.36 -3.07 34.87
N VAL A 101 -18.33 -3.91 35.07
CA VAL A 101 -18.55 -5.32 35.52
C VAL A 101 -19.32 -5.32 36.82
N LYS A 102 -18.86 -4.56 37.80
CA LYS A 102 -19.53 -4.49 39.12
C LYS A 102 -20.97 -4.00 39.01
N SER A 103 -21.25 -2.95 38.27
CA SER A 103 -22.62 -2.41 38.14
C SER A 103 -23.56 -3.36 37.39
N PHE A 104 -23.07 -4.00 36.30
CA PHE A 104 -23.88 -4.93 35.55
C PHE A 104 -24.18 -6.23 36.33
N LEU A 105 -23.20 -6.75 37.10
CA LEU A 105 -23.44 -7.93 37.95
C LEU A 105 -24.42 -7.68 39.09
N ALA A 106 -24.56 -6.42 39.54
CA ALA A 106 -25.52 -6.03 40.56
C ALA A 106 -26.97 -6.02 40.03
N ASP A 107 -27.16 -5.71 38.71
CA ASP A 107 -28.47 -5.66 38.06
C ASP A 107 -28.36 -6.12 36.59
N PRO A 108 -28.26 -7.44 36.33
CA PRO A 108 -28.03 -8.00 35.00
C PRO A 108 -29.33 -8.13 34.18
N THR A 109 -30.12 -7.06 34.10
CA THR A 109 -31.39 -7.06 33.39
C THR A 109 -31.19 -7.07 31.87
N ARG A 110 -32.25 -7.41 31.15
CA ARG A 110 -32.25 -7.39 29.66
C ARG A 110 -32.08 -5.96 29.13
N GLU A 111 -32.65 -5.01 29.80
CA GLU A 111 -32.60 -3.58 29.47
C GLU A 111 -31.20 -3.04 29.69
N ALA A 112 -30.56 -3.37 30.81
CA ALA A 112 -29.16 -3.01 31.08
C ALA A 112 -28.20 -3.58 30.02
N TYR A 113 -28.41 -4.85 29.60
CA TYR A 113 -27.64 -5.47 28.53
C TYR A 113 -27.81 -4.75 27.19
N ARG A 114 -29.04 -4.44 26.80
CA ARG A 114 -29.32 -3.70 25.55
C ARG A 114 -28.70 -2.32 25.54
N GLU A 115 -28.72 -1.63 26.65
CA GLU A 115 -28.09 -0.33 26.77
C GLU A 115 -26.57 -0.42 26.61
N ILE A 116 -25.93 -1.46 27.17
CA ILE A 116 -24.51 -1.71 26.95
C ILE A 116 -24.22 -1.99 25.48
N VAL A 117 -25.04 -2.81 24.80
CA VAL A 117 -24.92 -3.07 23.37
C VAL A 117 -24.95 -1.77 22.57
N ARG A 118 -25.92 -0.88 22.82
CA ARG A 118 -26.02 0.41 22.12
C ARG A 118 -24.80 1.29 22.35
N ARG A 119 -24.28 1.37 23.59
CA ARG A 119 -23.05 2.13 23.90
C ARG A 119 -21.84 1.56 23.17
N LEU A 120 -21.70 0.24 23.09
CA LEU A 120 -20.60 -0.38 22.38
C LEU A 120 -20.67 -0.16 20.87
N LEU A 121 -21.88 -0.23 20.28
CA LEU A 121 -22.11 0.09 18.86
C LEU A 121 -21.86 1.57 18.55
N ALA A 122 -22.10 2.46 19.51
CA ALA A 122 -21.80 3.90 19.40
C ALA A 122 -20.32 4.22 19.66
N SER A 123 -19.54 3.30 20.22
CA SER A 123 -18.12 3.51 20.52
C SER A 123 -17.31 3.64 19.25
N SER A 124 -16.35 4.58 19.25
CA SER A 124 -15.38 4.73 18.16
C SER A 124 -14.45 3.51 17.98
N HIS A 125 -14.33 2.65 18.99
CA HIS A 125 -13.58 1.39 18.93
C HIS A 125 -14.32 0.28 18.16
N TYR A 126 -15.62 0.45 17.88
CA TYR A 126 -16.38 -0.45 17.01
C TYR A 126 -15.78 -0.51 15.60
N GLY A 127 -15.51 0.65 14.99
CA GLY A 127 -14.91 0.70 13.66
C GLY A 127 -13.49 0.13 13.59
N GLU A 128 -12.70 0.20 14.68
CA GLU A 128 -11.40 -0.46 14.75
C GLU A 128 -11.56 -2.00 14.75
N ARG A 129 -12.51 -2.51 15.55
CA ARG A 129 -12.76 -3.94 15.67
C ARG A 129 -13.26 -4.54 14.35
N TRP A 130 -14.31 -3.97 13.78
CA TRP A 130 -14.94 -4.49 12.57
C TRP A 130 -14.20 -4.09 11.30
N GLY A 131 -13.47 -2.95 11.34
CA GLY A 131 -12.56 -2.54 10.29
C GLY A 131 -11.43 -3.55 10.06
N ARG A 132 -10.94 -4.24 11.10
CA ARG A 132 -9.88 -5.25 10.92
C ARG A 132 -10.34 -6.38 10.00
N PHE A 133 -11.55 -6.91 10.18
CA PHE A 133 -12.08 -7.96 9.32
C PHE A 133 -12.23 -7.50 7.86
N TRP A 134 -12.69 -6.27 7.67
CA TRP A 134 -12.74 -5.71 6.33
C TRP A 134 -11.36 -5.52 5.69
N LEU A 135 -10.37 -5.11 6.47
CA LEU A 135 -9.00 -4.89 5.99
C LEU A 135 -8.30 -6.20 5.58
N ASP A 136 -8.68 -7.34 6.16
CA ASP A 136 -8.24 -8.67 5.71
C ASP A 136 -8.79 -9.00 4.32
N MET A 137 -10.08 -8.78 4.12
CA MET A 137 -10.71 -8.95 2.80
C MET A 137 -10.15 -7.97 1.78
N ALA A 138 -9.80 -6.76 2.19
CA ALA A 138 -9.17 -5.74 1.35
C ALA A 138 -7.66 -5.95 1.12
N ARG A 139 -7.03 -6.98 1.68
CA ARG A 139 -5.58 -7.26 1.57
C ARG A 139 -4.71 -6.10 2.03
N TYR A 140 -5.14 -5.39 3.09
CA TYR A 140 -4.44 -4.20 3.58
C TYR A 140 -3.03 -4.55 4.09
N GLY A 141 -2.02 -3.81 3.60
CA GLY A 141 -0.65 -3.84 4.10
C GLY A 141 0.05 -2.50 3.88
N ASP A 142 1.04 -2.21 4.72
CA ASP A 142 1.80 -0.97 4.68
C ASP A 142 3.01 -1.05 3.73
N SER A 143 3.15 -2.15 2.96
CA SER A 143 4.25 -2.39 2.02
C SER A 143 3.77 -3.03 0.72
N ASN A 144 4.66 -3.09 -0.29
CA ASN A 144 4.32 -3.52 -1.64
C ASN A 144 4.23 -5.05 -1.81
N GLY A 145 4.95 -5.81 -0.97
CA GLY A 145 5.24 -7.21 -1.20
C GLY A 145 6.41 -7.41 -2.17
N TYR A 146 6.62 -8.64 -2.64
CA TYR A 146 7.81 -9.08 -3.35
C TYR A 146 9.10 -8.87 -2.53
N GLU A 147 10.28 -9.19 -3.07
CA GLU A 147 11.54 -9.13 -2.33
C GLU A 147 11.92 -7.71 -1.89
N SER A 148 11.75 -6.72 -2.76
CA SER A 148 12.07 -5.32 -2.45
C SER A 148 11.14 -4.66 -1.44
N ASP A 149 9.96 -5.16 -1.28
CA ASP A 149 8.89 -4.80 -0.32
C ASP A 149 8.83 -3.33 0.12
N GLY A 150 8.81 -2.43 -0.83
CA GLY A 150 8.82 -0.99 -0.61
C GLY A 150 7.65 -0.49 0.25
N ILE A 151 7.94 0.45 1.15
CA ILE A 151 6.97 1.03 2.09
C ILE A 151 5.86 1.82 1.37
N ARG A 152 4.63 1.75 1.88
CA ARG A 152 3.45 2.53 1.44
C ARG A 152 3.07 3.59 2.46
N PRO A 153 3.71 4.75 2.50
CA PRO A 153 3.56 5.72 3.58
C PRO A 153 2.15 6.30 3.72
N HIS A 154 1.32 6.18 2.69
CA HIS A 154 -0.05 6.72 2.67
C HIS A 154 -1.14 5.63 2.71
N ALA A 155 -0.80 4.35 2.88
CA ALA A 155 -1.78 3.25 2.94
C ALA A 155 -2.77 3.41 4.09
N TRP A 156 -2.31 3.89 5.25
CA TRP A 156 -3.11 4.10 6.45
C TRP A 156 -4.34 5.00 6.25
N ARG A 157 -4.37 5.86 5.20
CA ARG A 157 -5.52 6.71 4.88
C ARG A 157 -6.74 5.87 4.50
N TYR A 158 -6.57 4.78 3.76
CA TYR A 158 -7.65 3.85 3.44
C TYR A 158 -8.13 3.12 4.70
N ARG A 159 -7.22 2.63 5.56
CA ARG A 159 -7.59 2.04 6.85
C ARG A 159 -8.41 3.01 7.70
N GLN A 160 -7.99 4.27 7.76
CA GLN A 160 -8.70 5.33 8.47
C GLN A 160 -10.12 5.51 7.93
N TRP A 161 -10.27 5.58 6.61
CA TRP A 161 -11.57 5.69 5.96
C TRP A 161 -12.49 4.51 6.32
N VAL A 162 -11.98 3.26 6.32
CA VAL A 162 -12.75 2.08 6.72
C VAL A 162 -13.25 2.19 8.16
N ILE A 163 -12.38 2.57 9.11
CA ILE A 163 -12.74 2.75 10.51
C ILE A 163 -13.84 3.81 10.67
N GLU A 164 -13.68 4.96 10.02
CA GLU A 164 -14.62 6.07 10.07
C GLU A 164 -15.96 5.73 9.40
N ALA A 165 -15.94 5.04 8.28
CA ALA A 165 -17.15 4.60 7.58
C ALA A 165 -18.00 3.65 8.45
N LEU A 166 -17.37 2.69 9.12
CA LEU A 166 -18.04 1.78 10.05
C LEU A 166 -18.54 2.49 11.31
N ASN A 167 -17.77 3.43 11.86
CA ASN A 167 -18.18 4.20 13.04
C ASN A 167 -19.42 5.05 12.79
N ARG A 168 -19.51 5.69 11.61
CA ARG A 168 -20.69 6.46 11.20
C ARG A 168 -21.85 5.60 10.67
N ASP A 169 -21.69 4.27 10.73
CA ASP A 169 -22.67 3.30 10.22
C ASP A 169 -23.04 3.57 8.75
N LEU A 170 -22.02 3.80 7.91
CA LEU A 170 -22.24 3.99 6.48
C LEU A 170 -22.91 2.73 5.92
N PRO A 171 -24.11 2.84 5.29
CA PRO A 171 -24.80 1.68 4.72
C PRO A 171 -23.86 0.87 3.81
N PHE A 172 -23.92 -0.46 3.88
CA PHE A 172 -22.96 -1.35 3.20
C PHE A 172 -23.06 -1.26 1.68
N ASP A 173 -24.21 -0.92 1.13
CA ASP A 173 -24.37 -0.58 -0.29
C ASP A 173 -23.51 0.63 -0.68
N ARG A 174 -23.59 1.72 0.07
CA ARG A 174 -22.76 2.91 -0.15
C ARG A 174 -21.27 2.64 0.15
N PHE A 175 -20.99 1.89 1.20
CA PHE A 175 -19.63 1.47 1.53
C PHE A 175 -18.99 0.67 0.39
N THR A 176 -19.76 -0.19 -0.29
CA THR A 176 -19.34 -0.92 -1.48
C THR A 176 -19.12 0.01 -2.68
N VAL A 177 -20.08 0.88 -2.98
CA VAL A 177 -20.01 1.81 -4.11
C VAL A 177 -18.82 2.77 -3.97
N GLU A 178 -18.60 3.34 -2.78
CA GLU A 178 -17.50 4.29 -2.56
C GLU A 178 -16.12 3.63 -2.72
N GLN A 179 -15.94 2.37 -2.34
CA GLN A 179 -14.68 1.64 -2.51
C GLN A 179 -14.41 1.22 -3.95
N LEU A 180 -15.42 0.78 -4.68
CA LEU A 180 -15.25 0.30 -6.03
C LEU A 180 -15.20 1.43 -7.07
N ALA A 181 -15.94 2.52 -6.83
CA ALA A 181 -16.18 3.57 -7.81
C ALA A 181 -16.37 4.98 -7.19
N GLY A 182 -15.80 5.24 -6.02
CA GLY A 182 -15.95 6.52 -5.34
C GLY A 182 -15.44 7.72 -6.14
N ASP A 183 -14.47 7.52 -7.02
CA ASP A 183 -13.94 8.53 -7.95
C ASP A 183 -14.90 8.84 -9.11
N LEU A 184 -15.86 7.96 -9.40
CA LEU A 184 -16.85 8.11 -10.48
C LEU A 184 -18.19 8.68 -10.00
N LEU A 185 -18.34 8.93 -8.70
CA LEU A 185 -19.53 9.58 -8.16
C LEU A 185 -19.60 11.05 -8.61
N PRO A 186 -20.80 11.59 -8.86
CA PRO A 186 -20.97 13.02 -9.11
C PRO A 186 -20.37 13.83 -7.94
N ASP A 187 -19.58 14.85 -8.25
CA ASP A 187 -18.91 15.72 -7.27
C ASP A 187 -18.16 14.93 -6.19
N ALA A 188 -17.46 13.86 -6.61
CA ALA A 188 -16.76 12.94 -5.72
C ALA A 188 -15.96 13.67 -4.65
N THR A 189 -16.29 13.43 -3.39
CA THR A 189 -15.61 14.01 -2.23
C THR A 189 -14.20 13.43 -2.06
N ARG A 190 -13.40 14.12 -1.24
CA ARG A 190 -12.09 13.61 -0.81
C ARG A 190 -12.18 12.18 -0.26
N ASP A 191 -13.14 11.93 0.63
CA ASP A 191 -13.27 10.67 1.34
C ASP A 191 -13.72 9.53 0.40
N GLN A 192 -14.60 9.82 -0.56
CA GLN A 192 -15.00 8.89 -1.60
C GLN A 192 -13.83 8.50 -2.52
N ARG A 193 -12.92 9.43 -2.81
CA ARG A 193 -11.70 9.13 -3.55
C ARG A 193 -10.70 8.30 -2.70
N ILE A 194 -10.59 8.56 -1.40
CA ILE A 194 -9.76 7.75 -0.48
C ILE A 194 -10.30 6.32 -0.39
N ALA A 195 -11.62 6.13 -0.42
CA ALA A 195 -12.27 4.82 -0.40
C ALA A 195 -11.75 3.90 -1.52
N THR A 196 -11.47 4.46 -2.71
CA THR A 196 -10.91 3.69 -3.84
C THR A 196 -9.52 3.11 -3.57
N GLY A 197 -8.92 3.45 -2.44
CA GLY A 197 -7.72 2.81 -1.89
C GLY A 197 -7.84 1.30 -1.74
N PHE A 198 -9.07 0.75 -1.70
CA PHE A 198 -9.33 -0.68 -1.80
C PHE A 198 -8.60 -1.33 -2.98
N HIS A 199 -8.65 -0.71 -4.15
CA HIS A 199 -7.97 -1.19 -5.37
C HIS A 199 -6.45 -1.07 -5.32
N ARG A 200 -5.89 -0.30 -4.36
CA ARG A 200 -4.46 -0.05 -4.23
C ARG A 200 -3.75 -1.01 -3.28
N ASN A 201 -4.48 -1.96 -2.70
CA ASN A 201 -3.93 -2.97 -1.78
C ASN A 201 -3.36 -4.20 -2.51
N THR A 202 -3.45 -4.28 -3.84
CA THR A 202 -2.77 -5.29 -4.65
C THR A 202 -1.27 -5.31 -4.37
N LEU A 203 -0.60 -6.44 -4.55
CA LEU A 203 0.85 -6.50 -4.61
C LEU A 203 1.36 -5.61 -5.75
N VAL A 204 2.56 -5.04 -5.61
CA VAL A 204 3.22 -4.21 -6.64
C VAL A 204 4.68 -4.59 -6.71
N ASN A 205 5.10 -5.13 -7.86
CA ASN A 205 6.52 -5.42 -8.09
C ASN A 205 7.26 -4.16 -8.52
N THR A 206 8.32 -3.80 -7.78
CA THR A 206 9.19 -2.64 -8.05
C THR A 206 10.65 -3.03 -8.27
N GLU A 207 10.91 -4.32 -8.51
CA GLU A 207 12.25 -4.87 -8.72
C GLU A 207 12.79 -4.50 -10.10
N GLY A 208 14.13 -4.53 -10.22
CA GLY A 208 14.79 -4.34 -11.52
C GLY A 208 14.47 -5.50 -12.48
N GLY A 209 14.12 -5.17 -13.73
CA GLY A 209 13.80 -6.18 -14.75
C GLY A 209 12.35 -6.68 -14.76
N VAL A 210 11.47 -6.16 -13.90
CA VAL A 210 10.05 -6.52 -13.93
C VAL A 210 9.39 -6.07 -15.24
N ASP A 211 8.61 -6.96 -15.86
CA ASP A 211 7.69 -6.59 -16.93
C ASP A 211 6.51 -5.80 -16.35
N ARG A 212 6.39 -4.54 -16.76
CA ARG A 212 5.35 -3.63 -16.25
C ARG A 212 3.94 -4.03 -16.68
N GLU A 213 3.81 -4.65 -17.85
CA GLU A 213 2.51 -5.11 -18.33
C GLU A 213 2.07 -6.35 -17.59
N GLU A 214 2.98 -7.30 -17.33
CA GLU A 214 2.73 -8.46 -16.50
C GLU A 214 2.28 -8.05 -15.08
N ASP A 215 3.01 -7.13 -14.42
CA ASP A 215 2.63 -6.62 -13.09
C ASP A 215 1.25 -5.95 -13.11
N ARG A 216 0.94 -5.17 -14.17
CA ARG A 216 -0.37 -4.56 -14.34
C ARG A 216 -1.48 -5.61 -14.49
N VAL A 217 -1.26 -6.64 -15.30
CA VAL A 217 -2.22 -7.74 -15.49
C VAL A 217 -2.44 -8.50 -14.18
N LYS A 218 -1.38 -8.87 -13.46
CA LYS A 218 -1.46 -9.52 -12.15
C LYS A 218 -2.32 -8.71 -11.16
N ARG A 219 -2.14 -7.38 -11.12
CA ARG A 219 -2.96 -6.51 -10.27
C ARG A 219 -4.42 -6.44 -10.71
N THR A 220 -4.69 -6.52 -12.01
CA THR A 220 -6.06 -6.53 -12.53
C THR A 220 -6.75 -7.86 -12.22
N VAL A 221 -6.04 -8.98 -12.39
CA VAL A 221 -6.47 -10.33 -11.98
C VAL A 221 -6.81 -10.36 -10.49
N ASP A 222 -5.92 -9.85 -9.63
CA ASP A 222 -6.15 -9.80 -8.18
C ASP A 222 -7.41 -9.00 -7.81
N ARG A 223 -7.69 -7.87 -8.49
CA ARG A 223 -8.94 -7.09 -8.27
C ARG A 223 -10.18 -7.87 -8.67
N THR A 224 -10.13 -8.57 -9.80
CA THR A 224 -11.22 -9.40 -10.32
C THR A 224 -11.52 -10.55 -9.36
N ASN A 225 -10.50 -11.30 -8.96
CA ASN A 225 -10.62 -12.42 -8.03
C ASN A 225 -11.14 -11.93 -6.65
N THR A 226 -10.64 -10.80 -6.19
CA THR A 226 -11.08 -10.20 -4.92
C THR A 226 -12.55 -9.78 -4.97
N LEU A 227 -13.04 -9.24 -6.09
CA LEU A 227 -14.47 -8.90 -6.22
C LEU A 227 -15.32 -10.17 -6.12
N GLY A 228 -15.01 -11.23 -6.88
CA GLY A 228 -15.71 -12.51 -6.82
C GLY A 228 -15.74 -13.08 -5.39
N LYS A 229 -14.57 -13.12 -4.74
CA LYS A 229 -14.43 -13.67 -3.40
C LYS A 229 -15.13 -12.82 -2.33
N VAL A 230 -14.96 -11.48 -2.35
CA VAL A 230 -15.41 -10.60 -1.26
C VAL A 230 -16.90 -10.27 -1.32
N TRP A 231 -17.46 -10.00 -2.49
CA TRP A 231 -18.87 -9.61 -2.61
C TRP A 231 -19.77 -10.75 -3.04
N LEU A 232 -19.30 -11.59 -3.95
CA LEU A 232 -20.12 -12.66 -4.50
C LEU A 232 -19.94 -14.00 -3.78
N GLY A 233 -18.86 -14.19 -3.03
CA GLY A 233 -18.56 -15.46 -2.37
C GLY A 233 -18.43 -16.62 -3.37
N ILE A 234 -17.80 -16.39 -4.52
CA ILE A 234 -17.59 -17.38 -5.58
C ILE A 234 -16.12 -17.47 -6.00
N THR A 235 -15.72 -18.63 -6.49
CA THR A 235 -14.36 -18.93 -6.94
C THR A 235 -14.12 -18.49 -8.40
N LEU A 236 -14.52 -17.26 -8.74
CA LEU A 236 -14.45 -16.69 -10.09
C LEU A 236 -13.04 -16.77 -10.70
N GLY A 237 -11.99 -16.79 -9.89
CA GLY A 237 -10.60 -16.92 -10.33
C GLY A 237 -10.28 -18.20 -11.11
N CYS A 238 -11.07 -19.27 -10.97
CA CYS A 238 -10.94 -20.48 -11.79
C CYS A 238 -11.16 -20.20 -13.28
N CYS A 239 -12.04 -19.20 -13.55
CA CYS A 239 -12.38 -18.81 -14.94
C CYS A 239 -11.30 -17.95 -15.61
N GLN A 240 -10.20 -17.64 -14.96
CA GLN A 240 -9.08 -16.96 -15.60
C GLN A 240 -8.47 -17.78 -16.75
N CYS A 241 -8.44 -19.12 -16.63
CA CYS A 241 -7.75 -20.01 -17.56
C CYS A 241 -8.69 -20.86 -18.43
N HIS A 242 -9.90 -21.15 -17.94
CA HIS A 242 -10.91 -22.00 -18.60
C HIS A 242 -12.29 -21.73 -17.98
N ASP A 243 -13.36 -22.18 -18.59
CA ASP A 243 -14.71 -22.12 -17.99
C ASP A 243 -14.72 -22.84 -16.65
N HIS A 244 -15.51 -22.36 -15.69
CA HIS A 244 -15.56 -22.96 -14.36
C HIS A 244 -16.00 -24.43 -14.47
N LYS A 245 -15.24 -25.32 -13.83
CA LYS A 245 -15.47 -26.77 -13.96
C LYS A 245 -16.85 -27.22 -13.45
N PHE A 246 -17.38 -26.54 -12.46
CA PHE A 246 -18.56 -26.98 -11.69
C PHE A 246 -19.69 -25.97 -11.69
N ASP A 247 -19.38 -24.69 -11.72
CA ASP A 247 -20.34 -23.59 -11.74
C ASP A 247 -20.59 -23.08 -13.16
N VAL A 248 -21.63 -22.30 -13.33
CA VAL A 248 -22.13 -21.80 -14.62
C VAL A 248 -21.25 -20.73 -15.28
N PHE A 249 -20.19 -20.28 -14.63
CA PHE A 249 -19.36 -19.15 -15.07
C PHE A 249 -18.37 -19.55 -16.17
N SER A 250 -18.35 -18.77 -17.23
CA SER A 250 -17.41 -18.92 -18.35
C SER A 250 -16.13 -18.08 -18.19
N GLN A 251 -15.15 -18.35 -19.04
CA GLN A 251 -13.97 -17.51 -19.16
C GLN A 251 -14.32 -16.10 -19.67
N ASP A 252 -15.30 -15.98 -20.55
CA ASP A 252 -15.83 -14.69 -21.04
C ASP A 252 -16.45 -13.86 -19.90
N ASP A 253 -17.20 -14.48 -18.99
CA ASP A 253 -17.72 -13.81 -17.80
C ASP A 253 -16.61 -13.24 -16.91
N TYR A 254 -15.54 -14.01 -16.73
CA TYR A 254 -14.37 -13.56 -15.99
C TYR A 254 -13.74 -12.31 -16.62
N PHE A 255 -13.46 -12.37 -17.93
CA PHE A 255 -12.84 -11.24 -18.63
C PHE A 255 -13.81 -10.07 -18.82
N GLY A 256 -15.13 -10.30 -18.80
CA GLY A 256 -16.15 -9.27 -18.72
C GLY A 256 -16.02 -8.45 -17.42
N VAL A 257 -15.85 -9.10 -16.28
CA VAL A 257 -15.59 -8.45 -14.98
C VAL A 257 -14.18 -7.83 -14.94
N TYR A 258 -13.16 -8.53 -15.43
CA TYR A 258 -11.78 -8.03 -15.55
C TYR A 258 -11.72 -6.70 -16.32
N ALA A 259 -12.54 -6.53 -17.36
CA ALA A 259 -12.57 -5.34 -18.19
C ALA A 259 -12.92 -4.06 -17.44
N PHE A 260 -13.66 -4.13 -16.31
CA PHE A 260 -13.93 -2.96 -15.45
C PHE A 260 -12.65 -2.45 -14.75
N PHE A 261 -11.68 -3.31 -14.48
CA PHE A 261 -10.45 -2.97 -13.77
C PHE A 261 -9.24 -2.78 -14.69
N ASN A 262 -9.35 -3.16 -15.97
CA ASN A 262 -8.25 -3.11 -16.93
C ASN A 262 -7.80 -1.67 -17.26
N SER A 263 -8.71 -0.68 -17.13
CA SER A 263 -8.45 0.73 -17.45
C SER A 263 -8.30 1.61 -16.21
N LEU A 264 -7.55 1.15 -15.19
CA LEU A 264 -7.26 1.93 -14.00
C LEU A 264 -5.87 2.53 -14.04
N ASP A 265 -5.79 3.84 -13.76
CA ASP A 265 -4.56 4.51 -13.36
C ASP A 265 -4.52 4.66 -11.84
N GLU A 266 -3.32 4.70 -11.25
CA GLU A 266 -3.09 4.58 -9.82
C GLU A 266 -2.34 5.78 -9.22
N PRO A 267 -2.90 7.01 -9.27
CA PRO A 267 -2.22 8.19 -8.75
C PRO A 267 -2.12 8.21 -7.22
N LEU A 268 -1.18 9.01 -6.74
CA LEU A 268 -1.26 9.60 -5.41
C LEU A 268 -2.03 10.92 -5.53
N ILE A 269 -3.17 11.01 -4.88
CA ILE A 269 -3.98 12.23 -4.84
C ILE A 269 -3.68 13.05 -3.60
N THR A 270 -3.74 14.37 -3.72
CA THR A 270 -3.68 15.28 -2.56
C THR A 270 -5.03 15.26 -1.85
N VAL A 271 -5.01 15.09 -0.52
CA VAL A 271 -6.21 14.91 0.31
C VAL A 271 -6.26 15.91 1.45
N GLN A 272 -6.03 17.18 1.13
CA GLN A 272 -6.11 18.26 2.10
C GLN A 272 -7.53 18.49 2.61
N THR A 273 -7.65 18.80 3.88
CA THR A 273 -8.84 19.46 4.41
C THR A 273 -8.89 20.93 3.94
N GLU A 274 -10.05 21.55 4.04
CA GLU A 274 -10.17 22.98 3.74
C GLU A 274 -9.24 23.85 4.59
N GLN A 275 -9.10 23.52 5.88
CA GLN A 275 -8.19 24.18 6.82
C GLN A 275 -6.72 23.99 6.43
N GLU A 276 -6.30 22.76 6.09
CA GLU A 276 -4.92 22.49 5.63
C GLU A 276 -4.62 23.23 4.31
N SER A 277 -5.60 23.32 3.42
CA SER A 277 -5.48 24.05 2.16
C SER A 277 -5.37 25.56 2.39
N ALA A 278 -6.14 26.11 3.35
CA ALA A 278 -6.06 27.51 3.74
C ALA A 278 -4.70 27.83 4.39
N ASN A 279 -4.26 27.02 5.34
CA ASN A 279 -2.96 27.16 5.99
C ASN A 279 -1.79 27.09 5.00
N PHE A 280 -1.85 26.16 4.05
CA PHE A 280 -0.82 26.06 3.01
C PHE A 280 -0.79 27.30 2.11
N ARG A 281 -1.94 27.81 1.71
CA ARG A 281 -2.04 29.05 0.91
C ARG A 281 -1.47 30.25 1.67
N GLU A 282 -1.80 30.38 2.94
CA GLU A 282 -1.27 31.44 3.81
C GLU A 282 0.26 31.36 3.94
N GLN A 283 0.80 30.17 4.23
CA GLN A 283 2.24 29.96 4.32
C GLN A 283 2.97 30.25 3.00
N LEU A 284 2.37 29.83 1.89
CA LEU A 284 2.93 30.07 0.56
C LEU A 284 2.92 31.58 0.21
N GLU A 285 1.89 32.29 0.57
CA GLU A 285 1.80 33.74 0.36
C GLU A 285 2.80 34.48 1.25
N ALA A 286 2.88 34.13 2.52
CA ALA A 286 3.89 34.69 3.44
C ALA A 286 5.33 34.43 2.93
N TYR A 287 5.60 33.26 2.38
CA TYR A 287 6.89 32.96 1.72
C TYR A 287 7.12 33.88 0.52
N ARG A 288 6.12 34.05 -0.38
CA ARG A 288 6.21 34.89 -1.58
C ARG A 288 6.48 36.34 -1.23
N VAL A 289 5.78 36.89 -0.25
CA VAL A 289 5.95 38.27 0.21
C VAL A 289 7.37 38.48 0.77
N ARG A 290 7.84 37.58 1.65
CA ARG A 290 9.21 37.65 2.18
C ARG A 290 10.24 37.57 1.05
N ARG A 291 10.06 36.63 0.10
CA ARG A 291 10.98 36.44 -1.02
C ARG A 291 11.05 37.68 -1.93
N ALA A 292 9.91 38.29 -2.23
CA ALA A 292 9.83 39.52 -3.03
C ALA A 292 10.59 40.68 -2.36
N LYS A 293 10.47 40.83 -1.02
CA LYS A 293 11.21 41.84 -0.25
C LYS A 293 12.72 41.59 -0.32
N LEU A 294 13.19 40.35 -0.16
CA LEU A 294 14.60 39.98 -0.24
C LEU A 294 15.16 40.19 -1.65
N LEU A 295 14.43 39.84 -2.69
CA LEU A 295 14.81 40.07 -4.07
C LEU A 295 14.90 41.56 -4.42
N LYS A 296 14.00 42.38 -3.86
CA LYS A 296 14.07 43.83 -4.00
C LYS A 296 15.37 44.38 -3.39
N ALA A 297 15.79 43.82 -2.25
CA ALA A 297 17.07 44.20 -1.60
C ALA A 297 18.28 43.77 -2.47
N VAL A 298 18.24 42.60 -3.13
CA VAL A 298 19.28 42.21 -4.10
C VAL A 298 19.29 43.12 -5.32
N ALA A 299 18.11 43.44 -5.88
CA ALA A 299 18.01 44.36 -7.04
C ALA A 299 18.50 45.78 -6.73
N ALA A 300 18.35 46.24 -5.52
CA ALA A 300 18.77 47.58 -5.04
C ALA A 300 20.27 47.67 -4.72
N PHE A 301 20.98 46.51 -4.69
CA PHE A 301 22.39 46.52 -4.37
C PHE A 301 23.20 47.22 -5.46
N ARG A 302 24.07 48.17 -5.07
CA ARG A 302 25.02 48.88 -5.92
C ARG A 302 26.33 49.12 -5.17
N SER A 303 27.42 48.76 -5.78
CA SER A 303 28.76 49.11 -5.39
C SER A 303 29.55 49.53 -6.62
N GLU A 304 30.67 50.23 -6.46
CA GLU A 304 31.56 50.51 -7.59
C GLU A 304 32.14 49.25 -8.19
N THR A 305 32.48 48.28 -7.32
CA THR A 305 33.04 46.97 -7.71
C THR A 305 32.02 46.16 -8.49
N PHE A 306 30.75 46.10 -8.02
CA PHE A 306 29.68 45.44 -8.73
C PHE A 306 29.37 46.08 -10.08
N THR A 307 29.32 47.43 -10.14
CA THR A 307 29.09 48.15 -11.36
C THR A 307 30.20 47.95 -12.39
N ARG A 308 31.47 47.91 -11.93
CA ARG A 308 32.63 47.61 -12.78
C ARG A 308 32.62 46.18 -13.29
N TRP A 309 32.30 45.23 -12.43
CA TRP A 309 32.14 43.82 -12.77
C TRP A 309 31.02 43.65 -13.80
N GLU A 310 29.86 44.23 -13.59
CA GLU A 310 28.72 44.16 -14.51
C GLU A 310 29.06 44.69 -15.91
N LYS A 311 29.76 45.82 -16.02
CA LYS A 311 30.25 46.32 -17.29
C LYS A 311 31.24 45.37 -17.99
N ASN A 312 32.07 44.65 -17.20
CA ASN A 312 33.05 43.72 -17.77
C ASN A 312 32.41 42.40 -18.23
N VAL A 313 31.38 41.90 -17.55
CA VAL A 313 30.61 40.71 -17.97
C VAL A 313 29.89 40.93 -19.29
N LEU A 314 29.45 42.18 -19.55
CA LEU A 314 28.76 42.54 -20.79
C LEU A 314 29.69 42.74 -22.01
N ARG A 315 31.05 42.79 -21.82
CA ARG A 315 31.94 42.80 -22.97
C ARG A 315 31.76 41.54 -23.80
N PRO A 316 31.60 41.64 -25.13
CA PRO A 316 31.46 40.46 -25.99
C PRO A 316 32.55 39.45 -25.66
N GLN A 317 32.25 38.18 -25.76
CA GLN A 317 33.22 37.08 -25.57
C GLN A 317 34.32 37.17 -26.60
N ALA A 318 35.26 38.15 -26.42
CA ALA A 318 36.39 38.35 -27.31
C ALA A 318 37.26 37.10 -27.25
N GLY A 319 37.38 36.41 -28.36
CA GLY A 319 38.36 35.36 -28.53
C GLY A 319 37.81 33.97 -28.94
N TRP A 320 36.53 33.80 -29.17
CA TRP A 320 35.98 32.54 -29.73
C TRP A 320 35.30 32.78 -31.06
N GLU A 321 35.84 32.13 -32.11
CA GLU A 321 35.24 32.07 -33.45
C GLU A 321 34.45 30.77 -33.58
N VAL A 322 33.16 30.83 -33.94
CA VAL A 322 32.33 29.65 -34.21
C VAL A 322 32.76 29.06 -35.55
N LEU A 323 33.10 27.79 -35.54
CA LEU A 323 33.41 27.08 -36.78
C LEU A 323 32.14 26.88 -37.62
N ARG A 324 32.27 27.16 -38.94
CA ARG A 324 31.19 26.92 -39.91
C ARG A 324 31.46 25.58 -40.60
N PRO A 325 30.69 24.51 -40.29
CA PRO A 325 30.88 23.22 -40.93
C PRO A 325 30.56 23.31 -42.43
N ARG A 326 31.41 22.70 -43.25
CA ARG A 326 31.25 22.62 -44.71
C ARG A 326 30.95 21.21 -45.17
N GLU A 327 31.47 20.22 -44.45
CA GLU A 327 31.29 18.81 -44.76
C GLU A 327 31.17 18.05 -43.43
N LEU A 328 30.19 17.15 -43.39
CA LEU A 328 29.84 16.37 -42.21
C LEU A 328 29.69 14.91 -42.60
N VAL A 329 30.38 14.00 -41.90
CA VAL A 329 30.32 12.57 -42.16
C VAL A 329 30.17 11.81 -40.83
N GLY A 330 29.13 10.96 -40.68
CA GLY A 330 29.01 9.98 -39.63
C GLY A 330 29.48 8.60 -40.14
N SER A 331 30.41 7.97 -39.48
CA SER A 331 31.06 6.73 -39.97
C SER A 331 30.14 5.51 -39.93
N ALA A 332 29.10 5.51 -39.08
CA ALA A 332 28.22 4.37 -38.88
C ALA A 332 26.74 4.70 -39.22
N GLY A 333 26.52 5.70 -40.08
CA GLY A 333 25.20 5.97 -40.64
C GLY A 333 24.41 7.11 -39.98
N SER A 334 24.95 7.79 -38.96
CA SER A 334 24.32 9.01 -38.44
C SER A 334 24.27 10.11 -39.52
N LYS A 335 23.10 10.70 -39.68
CA LYS A 335 22.88 11.88 -40.55
C LYS A 335 23.16 13.14 -39.71
N LEU A 336 24.21 13.85 -40.06
CA LEU A 336 24.63 15.12 -39.45
C LEU A 336 24.11 16.31 -40.25
N THR A 337 23.39 17.22 -39.64
CA THR A 337 22.81 18.42 -40.24
C THR A 337 23.30 19.71 -39.55
N VAL A 338 23.63 20.73 -40.30
CA VAL A 338 23.97 22.06 -39.77
C VAL A 338 22.70 22.85 -39.52
N GLU A 339 22.54 23.35 -38.32
CA GLU A 339 21.43 24.25 -37.93
C GLU A 339 21.80 25.71 -38.17
N GLU A 340 20.83 26.63 -38.17
CA GLU A 340 21.02 28.06 -38.42
C GLU A 340 22.08 28.72 -37.52
N ASP A 341 22.27 28.22 -36.32
CA ASP A 341 23.23 28.71 -35.33
C ASP A 341 24.63 28.06 -35.47
N PHE A 342 24.86 27.36 -36.59
CA PHE A 342 26.08 26.54 -36.86
C PHE A 342 26.32 25.39 -35.89
N SER A 343 25.32 25.01 -35.09
CA SER A 343 25.37 23.72 -34.39
C SER A 343 25.08 22.57 -35.35
N VAL A 344 25.55 21.37 -34.96
CA VAL A 344 25.34 20.13 -35.72
C VAL A 344 24.38 19.24 -34.93
N LEU A 345 23.29 18.86 -35.61
CA LEU A 345 22.32 17.86 -35.06
C LEU A 345 22.59 16.51 -35.71
N ALA A 346 22.70 15.45 -34.89
CA ALA A 346 22.85 14.09 -35.34
C ALA A 346 21.50 13.36 -35.24
N THR A 347 21.09 12.75 -36.37
CA THR A 347 19.85 11.97 -36.50
C THR A 347 20.12 10.63 -37.19
N GLY A 348 19.09 9.80 -37.44
CA GLY A 348 19.22 8.49 -38.06
C GLY A 348 19.75 7.42 -37.11
N PRO A 349 20.40 6.34 -37.62
CA PRO A 349 20.95 5.26 -36.80
C PRO A 349 21.83 5.80 -35.67
N ASN A 350 21.78 5.13 -34.51
CA ASN A 350 22.59 5.48 -33.33
C ASN A 350 23.47 4.28 -32.97
N SER A 351 24.50 4.06 -33.72
CA SER A 351 25.33 2.85 -33.70
C SER A 351 26.50 2.98 -32.73
N GLN A 352 26.98 1.86 -32.22
CA GLN A 352 28.20 1.78 -31.45
C GLN A 352 29.43 2.14 -32.32
N ALA A 353 30.45 2.69 -31.69
CA ALA A 353 31.76 3.02 -32.33
C ALA A 353 31.66 4.02 -33.51
N GLU A 354 30.82 5.02 -33.37
CA GLU A 354 30.64 6.06 -34.40
C GLU A 354 31.63 7.21 -34.26
N THR A 355 32.20 7.64 -35.40
CA THR A 355 33.03 8.85 -35.50
C THR A 355 32.30 9.92 -36.28
N TYR A 356 32.14 11.09 -35.71
CA TYR A 356 31.67 12.28 -36.44
C TYR A 356 32.87 13.02 -36.97
N THR A 357 32.97 13.17 -38.29
CA THR A 357 33.99 13.96 -38.97
C THR A 357 33.40 15.26 -39.43
N ILE A 358 33.98 16.39 -38.94
CA ILE A 358 33.54 17.74 -39.24
C ILE A 358 34.67 18.48 -39.94
N ARG A 359 34.47 18.87 -41.21
CA ARG A 359 35.39 19.75 -41.92
C ARG A 359 34.88 21.20 -41.89
N ALA A 360 35.69 22.10 -41.38
CA ALA A 360 35.32 23.51 -41.19
C ALA A 360 36.51 24.42 -41.47
N THR A 361 36.23 25.72 -41.69
CA THR A 361 37.27 26.75 -41.91
C THR A 361 37.23 27.73 -40.75
N ALA A 362 38.43 28.13 -40.27
CA ALA A 362 38.61 29.17 -39.26
C ALA A 362 39.34 30.36 -39.91
N GLU A 363 38.84 31.56 -39.68
CA GLU A 363 39.46 32.83 -40.11
C GLU A 363 40.55 33.28 -39.13
N THR A 364 40.52 32.80 -37.91
CA THR A 364 41.52 33.05 -36.87
C THR A 364 42.88 32.56 -37.30
N LYS A 365 43.86 33.47 -37.43
CA LYS A 365 45.24 33.18 -37.88
C LYS A 365 46.07 32.28 -36.92
N THR A 366 45.75 32.29 -35.67
CA THR A 366 46.41 31.44 -34.67
C THR A 366 45.37 30.75 -33.78
N ILE A 367 45.29 29.41 -33.79
CA ILE A 367 44.37 28.62 -32.96
C ILE A 367 45.19 27.98 -31.83
N ARG A 368 44.81 28.25 -30.58
CA ARG A 368 45.40 27.70 -29.36
C ARG A 368 44.48 26.75 -28.64
N ALA A 369 43.17 26.87 -28.86
CA ALA A 369 42.17 26.00 -28.24
C ALA A 369 40.93 25.78 -29.14
N ILE A 370 40.27 24.64 -28.90
CA ILE A 370 38.96 24.33 -29.46
C ILE A 370 37.95 24.17 -28.32
N ARG A 371 36.75 24.66 -28.53
CA ARG A 371 35.62 24.53 -27.63
C ARG A 371 34.57 23.66 -28.25
N LEU A 372 34.17 22.60 -27.54
CA LEU A 372 33.03 21.77 -27.86
C LEU A 372 31.88 22.13 -26.91
N GLN A 373 30.76 22.57 -27.45
CA GLN A 373 29.51 22.78 -26.74
C GLN A 373 28.59 21.63 -27.10
N VAL A 374 28.07 20.90 -26.14
CA VAL A 374 27.02 19.93 -26.35
C VAL A 374 25.72 20.53 -25.86
N LEU A 375 24.72 20.53 -26.71
CA LEU A 375 23.50 21.34 -26.57
C LEU A 375 22.28 20.46 -26.31
N ALA A 376 21.53 20.80 -25.28
CA ALA A 376 20.23 20.18 -24.98
C ALA A 376 19.25 20.48 -26.12
N ASP A 377 18.44 19.50 -26.52
CA ASP A 377 17.46 19.64 -27.59
C ASP A 377 16.21 18.83 -27.32
N GLU A 378 15.03 19.39 -27.56
CA GLU A 378 13.75 18.73 -27.32
C GLU A 378 13.52 17.51 -28.24
N ARG A 379 14.21 17.45 -29.37
CA ARG A 379 14.17 16.35 -30.35
C ARG A 379 14.99 15.13 -29.90
N LEU A 380 15.82 15.28 -28.85
CA LEU A 380 16.71 14.23 -28.33
C LEU A 380 16.10 13.54 -27.09
N PRO A 381 16.49 12.27 -26.80
CA PRO A 381 16.02 11.55 -25.63
C PRO A 381 16.27 12.34 -24.33
N SER A 382 15.29 12.33 -23.42
CA SER A 382 15.36 13.04 -22.13
C SER A 382 15.75 14.54 -22.25
N ARG A 383 15.51 15.16 -23.41
CA ARG A 383 15.94 16.53 -23.77
C ARG A 383 17.44 16.75 -23.56
N GLY A 384 18.21 15.69 -23.58
CA GLY A 384 19.66 15.72 -23.35
C GLY A 384 20.44 16.16 -24.59
N PRO A 385 21.76 16.48 -24.45
CA PRO A 385 22.63 16.69 -25.57
C PRO A 385 23.11 15.38 -26.21
N GLY A 386 22.86 14.22 -25.57
CA GLY A 386 23.22 12.89 -26.05
C GLY A 386 22.05 12.14 -26.66
N ARG A 387 22.38 11.05 -27.40
CA ARG A 387 21.41 10.22 -28.12
C ARG A 387 21.02 8.95 -27.36
N ALA A 388 21.64 8.67 -26.20
CA ALA A 388 21.23 7.57 -25.34
C ALA A 388 19.81 7.82 -24.73
N SER A 389 19.09 6.76 -24.40
CA SER A 389 17.71 6.84 -23.88
C SER A 389 17.56 7.74 -22.64
N ASN A 390 18.61 7.85 -21.84
CA ASN A 390 18.69 8.72 -20.66
C ASN A 390 19.21 10.14 -20.98
N GLY A 391 19.46 10.49 -22.26
CA GLY A 391 19.96 11.79 -22.70
C GLY A 391 21.48 12.01 -22.53
N ASN A 392 22.21 10.99 -22.07
CA ASN A 392 23.65 11.05 -21.88
C ASN A 392 24.41 10.75 -23.19
N PHE A 393 25.73 11.03 -23.19
CA PHE A 393 26.68 10.62 -24.22
C PHE A 393 27.99 10.21 -23.57
N VAL A 394 28.90 9.54 -24.36
CA VAL A 394 30.29 9.29 -23.98
C VAL A 394 31.20 9.65 -25.16
N LEU A 395 31.95 10.73 -25.05
CA LEU A 395 32.96 11.13 -26.04
C LEU A 395 34.30 10.49 -25.67
N SER A 396 34.74 9.50 -26.45
CA SER A 396 36.00 8.77 -26.20
C SER A 396 37.25 9.55 -26.60
N SER A 397 37.22 10.24 -27.75
CA SER A 397 38.34 11.09 -28.15
C SER A 397 37.90 12.26 -29.03
N LEU A 398 38.68 13.36 -29.03
CA LEU A 398 38.57 14.48 -29.93
C LEU A 398 39.93 14.65 -30.66
N ARG A 399 39.89 14.52 -31.96
CA ARG A 399 41.11 14.65 -32.80
C ARG A 399 41.01 15.85 -33.75
N ILE A 400 42.11 16.59 -33.94
CA ILE A 400 42.14 17.78 -34.76
C ILE A 400 43.24 17.60 -35.80
N PHE A 401 42.87 17.87 -37.04
CA PHE A 401 43.80 17.84 -38.17
C PHE A 401 43.71 19.16 -38.93
N VAL A 402 44.87 19.63 -39.43
CA VAL A 402 44.95 20.74 -40.39
C VAL A 402 45.11 20.13 -41.77
N GLU A 403 44.23 20.52 -42.69
CA GLU A 403 44.25 20.08 -44.08
C GLU A 403 44.92 21.13 -44.96
N SER A 404 45.86 20.69 -45.76
CA SER A 404 46.58 21.57 -46.72
C SER A 404 45.72 21.93 -47.95
N GLN A 405 45.94 23.12 -48.54
CA GLN A 405 45.30 23.48 -49.76
C GLN A 405 45.91 22.77 -51.01
N LYS A 406 47.07 22.14 -50.88
CA LYS A 406 47.74 21.40 -51.94
C LYS A 406 47.12 20.01 -52.08
N ALA A 407 46.77 19.62 -53.31
CA ALA A 407 46.26 18.28 -53.58
C ALA A 407 47.32 17.23 -53.18
N ASN A 408 46.89 16.09 -52.63
CA ASN A 408 47.71 14.99 -52.16
C ASN A 408 48.59 15.24 -50.93
N SER A 409 48.37 16.28 -50.14
CA SER A 409 49.10 16.46 -48.86
C SER A 409 48.39 15.74 -47.70
N VAL A 410 49.15 15.04 -46.84
CA VAL A 410 48.64 14.37 -45.68
C VAL A 410 48.17 15.36 -44.59
N ALA A 411 46.95 15.25 -44.11
CA ALA A 411 46.43 16.08 -43.03
C ALA A 411 47.27 15.93 -41.78
N ARG A 412 47.75 17.04 -41.21
CA ARG A 412 48.61 17.02 -40.02
C ARG A 412 47.79 17.00 -38.74
N ARG A 413 47.92 15.94 -37.91
CA ARG A 413 47.31 15.87 -36.59
C ARG A 413 47.96 16.83 -35.60
N HIS A 414 47.15 17.62 -34.87
CA HIS A 414 47.59 18.44 -33.75
C HIS A 414 47.11 17.81 -32.42
N ARG A 415 48.05 17.60 -31.46
CA ARG A 415 47.81 16.97 -30.18
C ARG A 415 47.23 17.99 -29.20
N LEU A 416 46.31 17.52 -28.38
CA LEU A 416 45.74 18.25 -27.23
C LEU A 416 46.74 18.22 -26.06
N ALA A 417 46.80 19.29 -25.28
CA ALA A 417 47.64 19.38 -24.07
C ALA A 417 46.80 19.26 -22.80
N SER A 418 45.60 19.82 -22.79
CA SER A 418 44.69 19.78 -21.64
C SER A 418 43.24 19.84 -22.07
N ALA A 419 42.37 19.33 -21.20
CA ALA A 419 40.91 19.40 -21.33
C ALA A 419 40.31 19.89 -20.03
N ARG A 420 39.27 20.76 -20.12
CA ARG A 420 38.44 21.21 -18.99
C ARG A 420 37.02 21.26 -19.42
N ALA A 421 36.09 20.79 -18.57
CA ALA A 421 34.66 20.87 -18.77
C ALA A 421 33.96 21.59 -17.62
N ASP A 422 32.80 22.15 -17.85
CA ASP A 422 31.93 22.73 -16.83
C ASP A 422 31.41 21.67 -15.88
N PHE A 423 31.23 20.45 -16.38
CA PHE A 423 30.86 19.27 -15.63
C PHE A 423 31.40 17.98 -16.28
N SER A 424 31.73 16.98 -15.44
CA SER A 424 32.03 15.61 -15.87
C SER A 424 31.43 14.63 -14.88
N GLN A 425 30.94 13.52 -15.37
CA GLN A 425 30.50 12.41 -14.53
C GLN A 425 31.71 11.85 -13.74
N ASN A 426 31.49 11.47 -12.46
CA ASN A 426 32.59 11.07 -11.56
C ASN A 426 33.51 9.98 -12.13
N SER A 427 32.98 9.01 -12.86
CA SER A 427 33.73 7.91 -13.49
C SER A 427 34.14 8.19 -14.97
N ARG A 428 33.81 9.38 -15.53
CA ARG A 428 33.95 9.70 -16.96
C ARG A 428 34.43 11.16 -17.15
N GLN A 429 35.68 11.38 -16.86
CA GLN A 429 36.26 12.73 -16.83
C GLN A 429 36.58 13.25 -18.25
N VAL A 430 36.46 14.56 -18.47
CA VAL A 430 36.81 15.16 -19.77
C VAL A 430 38.30 14.97 -20.13
N THR A 431 39.15 14.76 -19.15
CA THR A 431 40.60 14.49 -19.37
C THR A 431 40.85 13.16 -20.08
N SER A 432 39.93 12.19 -19.97
CA SER A 432 40.03 10.90 -20.68
C SER A 432 39.99 11.07 -22.20
N VAL A 433 39.40 12.16 -22.71
CA VAL A 433 39.33 12.50 -24.15
C VAL A 433 40.72 12.85 -24.75
N LEU A 434 41.72 13.14 -23.89
CA LEU A 434 43.08 13.46 -24.36
C LEU A 434 43.87 12.23 -24.81
N GLY A 435 43.47 11.05 -24.37
CA GLY A 435 44.06 9.76 -24.77
C GLY A 435 43.41 9.20 -26.04
N ASP A 436 44.01 8.13 -26.56
CA ASP A 436 43.41 7.33 -27.65
C ASP A 436 42.75 6.04 -27.07
N ASP A 437 42.47 5.98 -25.74
CA ASP A 437 41.85 4.85 -25.09
C ASP A 437 40.33 4.77 -25.46
N ALA A 438 39.96 3.67 -26.07
CA ALA A 438 38.58 3.45 -26.52
C ALA A 438 37.61 3.00 -25.40
N THR A 439 38.14 2.73 -24.18
CA THR A 439 37.35 2.19 -23.06
C THR A 439 36.81 3.26 -22.09
N ASP A 440 37.28 4.52 -22.22
CA ASP A 440 36.86 5.63 -21.38
C ASP A 440 36.49 6.87 -22.21
N GLY A 441 35.93 7.91 -21.56
CA GLY A 441 35.53 9.13 -22.26
C GLY A 441 34.82 10.13 -21.33
N TRP A 442 34.44 11.28 -21.90
CA TRP A 442 33.69 12.32 -21.22
C TRP A 442 32.20 12.06 -21.29
N ALA A 443 31.52 12.09 -20.13
CA ALA A 443 30.07 11.97 -19.98
C ALA A 443 29.50 12.97 -18.96
N ILE A 444 28.16 13.17 -18.92
CA ILE A 444 27.54 14.25 -18.18
C ILE A 444 26.45 13.80 -17.20
N HIS A 445 26.13 12.49 -17.09
CA HIS A 445 25.12 12.01 -16.13
C HIS A 445 25.54 12.31 -14.67
N PRO A 446 24.65 12.77 -13.77
CA PRO A 446 23.20 12.92 -13.94
C PRO A 446 22.72 14.28 -14.47
N ARG A 447 23.61 15.17 -14.94
CA ARG A 447 23.23 16.52 -15.41
C ARG A 447 22.79 16.55 -16.87
N VAL A 448 21.99 15.61 -17.29
CA VAL A 448 21.37 15.60 -18.62
C VAL A 448 20.25 16.65 -18.72
N GLY A 449 19.82 16.99 -19.93
CA GLY A 449 18.75 17.97 -20.16
C GLY A 449 19.20 19.44 -20.05
N GLN A 450 20.51 19.70 -20.08
CA GLN A 450 21.10 21.06 -20.10
C GLN A 450 22.35 21.07 -20.94
N ASP A 451 22.74 22.28 -21.38
CA ASP A 451 23.96 22.49 -22.19
C ASP A 451 25.20 22.28 -21.34
N HIS A 452 26.23 21.67 -21.93
CA HIS A 452 27.56 21.53 -21.34
C HIS A 452 28.65 22.03 -22.31
N VAL A 453 29.81 22.38 -21.73
CA VAL A 453 30.93 22.86 -22.49
C VAL A 453 32.26 22.24 -22.07
N ALA A 454 33.04 21.83 -23.07
CA ALA A 454 34.44 21.42 -22.86
C ALA A 454 35.38 22.28 -23.70
N VAL A 455 36.54 22.61 -23.11
CA VAL A 455 37.60 23.36 -23.78
C VAL A 455 38.87 22.49 -23.79
N PHE A 456 39.42 22.35 -24.98
CA PHE A 456 40.63 21.58 -25.27
C PHE A 456 41.73 22.51 -25.72
N SER A 457 42.84 22.59 -25.02
CA SER A 457 44.01 23.38 -25.42
C SER A 457 44.96 22.54 -26.28
N LEU A 458 45.46 23.15 -27.32
CA LEU A 458 46.46 22.52 -28.21
C LEU A 458 47.85 22.51 -27.57
N ARG A 459 48.59 21.45 -27.79
CA ARG A 459 49.97 21.35 -27.31
C ARG A 459 50.92 22.34 -28.04
N GLN A 460 50.63 22.56 -29.31
CA GLN A 460 51.28 23.57 -30.12
C GLN A 460 50.19 24.38 -30.89
N PRO A 461 50.31 25.72 -30.95
CA PRO A 461 49.34 26.51 -31.72
C PRO A 461 49.35 26.10 -33.19
N ILE A 462 48.18 26.13 -33.80
CA ILE A 462 48.04 26.08 -35.23
C ILE A 462 48.20 27.53 -35.73
N VAL A 463 49.15 27.79 -36.65
CA VAL A 463 49.42 29.11 -37.23
C VAL A 463 49.13 29.02 -38.73
N ALA A 464 48.26 29.90 -39.21
CA ALA A 464 48.01 30.03 -40.62
C ALA A 464 49.17 30.78 -41.35
N ASN A 465 49.74 30.18 -42.36
CA ASN A 465 50.75 30.81 -43.16
C ASN A 465 50.12 31.66 -44.29
N ASP A 466 49.08 31.12 -44.96
CA ASP A 466 48.38 31.78 -46.06
C ASP A 466 46.84 31.46 -45.97
N GLY A 467 46.07 32.49 -45.74
CA GLY A 467 44.56 32.37 -45.72
C GLY A 467 43.95 31.64 -44.51
N PRO A 468 42.66 31.30 -44.60
CA PRO A 468 41.94 30.63 -43.52
C PRO A 468 42.41 29.21 -43.24
N VAL A 469 42.43 28.78 -41.96
CA VAL A 469 42.80 27.43 -41.55
C VAL A 469 41.72 26.43 -41.87
N ARG A 470 42.01 25.39 -42.64
CA ARG A 470 41.08 24.28 -42.90
C ARG A 470 41.30 23.21 -41.81
N LEU A 471 40.25 22.98 -41.06
CA LEU A 471 40.22 22.02 -39.94
C LEU A 471 39.39 20.81 -40.29
N ARG A 472 39.87 19.64 -39.91
CA ARG A 472 39.09 18.43 -39.76
C ARG A 472 39.09 18.07 -38.31
N VAL A 473 37.87 18.02 -37.69
CA VAL A 473 37.68 17.64 -36.30
C VAL A 473 36.92 16.30 -36.29
N GLU A 474 37.44 15.35 -35.54
CA GLU A 474 36.83 14.03 -35.36
C GLU A 474 36.42 13.86 -33.91
N LEU A 475 35.15 13.43 -33.69
CA LEU A 475 34.56 13.11 -32.41
C LEU A 475 34.26 11.59 -32.37
N ASP A 476 34.97 10.83 -31.53
CA ASP A 476 34.81 9.39 -31.45
C ASP A 476 33.91 8.99 -30.27
N HIS A 477 32.99 8.05 -30.51
CA HIS A 477 32.08 7.50 -29.55
C HIS A 477 32.22 5.97 -29.58
N ARG A 478 33.01 5.38 -28.63
CA ARG A 478 33.36 3.93 -28.69
C ARG A 478 32.97 3.14 -27.47
N VAL A 479 32.46 3.81 -26.40
CA VAL A 479 32.38 3.17 -25.08
C VAL A 479 31.07 2.43 -24.85
N HIS A 480 29.97 2.83 -25.33
CA HIS A 480 28.67 2.18 -25.16
C HIS A 480 27.87 2.22 -26.45
N GLU A 481 27.00 1.26 -26.62
CA GLU A 481 25.95 1.35 -27.64
C GLU A 481 25.11 2.59 -27.37
N ASP A 482 24.70 3.31 -28.44
CA ASP A 482 23.78 4.45 -28.42
C ASP A 482 24.25 5.75 -27.71
N HIS A 483 25.41 5.81 -27.08
CA HIS A 483 25.88 6.97 -26.31
C HIS A 483 26.61 8.02 -27.16
N ASN A 484 26.10 8.34 -28.32
CA ASN A 484 26.64 9.37 -29.22
C ASN A 484 26.16 10.78 -28.82
N ILE A 485 26.93 11.82 -29.18
CA ILE A 485 26.48 13.20 -29.03
C ILE A 485 25.34 13.48 -30.04
N GLY A 486 24.27 14.11 -29.55
CA GLY A 486 23.08 14.44 -30.38
C GLY A 486 23.13 15.80 -30.98
N ARG A 487 23.47 16.86 -30.23
CA ARG A 487 23.61 18.23 -30.77
C ARG A 487 24.86 18.89 -30.20
N PHE A 488 25.67 19.51 -31.08
CA PHE A 488 26.90 20.14 -30.63
C PHE A 488 27.30 21.32 -31.53
N LYS A 489 28.21 22.18 -30.98
CA LYS A 489 28.80 23.31 -31.67
C LYS A 489 30.31 23.39 -31.39
N LEU A 490 31.09 23.71 -32.41
CA LEU A 490 32.54 23.85 -32.29
C LEU A 490 32.95 25.31 -32.45
N SER A 491 33.93 25.76 -31.65
CA SER A 491 34.54 27.09 -31.78
C SER A 491 36.04 27.00 -31.52
N VAL A 492 36.80 27.95 -32.08
CA VAL A 492 38.26 28.06 -31.91
C VAL A 492 38.67 29.39 -31.27
N SER A 493 39.80 29.43 -30.60
CA SER A 493 40.30 30.62 -29.91
C SER A 493 41.82 30.80 -30.09
N SER A 494 42.23 32.05 -30.21
CA SER A 494 43.66 32.47 -30.20
C SER A 494 44.18 32.84 -28.82
N ALA A 495 43.35 32.87 -27.79
CA ALA A 495 43.72 33.26 -26.44
C ALA A 495 44.82 32.35 -25.85
N GLN A 496 45.80 32.92 -25.13
CA GLN A 496 46.85 32.17 -24.46
C GLN A 496 46.35 31.26 -23.34
N VAL A 497 45.29 31.70 -22.64
CA VAL A 497 44.57 30.93 -21.63
C VAL A 497 43.10 30.96 -21.97
N PRO A 498 42.56 29.93 -22.66
CA PRO A 498 41.17 29.88 -22.97
C PRO A 498 40.33 29.76 -21.66
N LEU A 499 39.48 30.75 -21.44
CA LEU A 499 38.55 30.73 -20.33
C LEU A 499 37.43 29.71 -20.58
N LEU A 500 37.15 28.88 -19.60
CA LEU A 500 35.94 28.10 -19.55
C LEU A 500 34.78 29.06 -19.26
N GLN A 501 34.19 29.64 -20.27
CA GLN A 501 32.99 30.47 -20.09
C GLN A 501 31.77 29.57 -20.19
N LYS A 502 30.96 29.52 -19.11
CA LYS A 502 29.63 29.00 -19.15
C LYS A 502 28.81 29.79 -20.19
N ILE A 503 28.05 29.08 -20.99
CA ILE A 503 27.18 29.69 -22.00
C ILE A 503 25.91 30.19 -21.30
N PRO A 504 25.55 31.46 -21.40
CA PRO A 504 24.28 31.97 -20.93
C PRO A 504 23.14 31.35 -21.74
N ASP A 505 22.13 30.80 -21.01
CA ASP A 505 20.86 30.41 -21.64
C ASP A 505 20.14 31.64 -22.23
N THR A 506 19.11 31.41 -23.04
CA THR A 506 18.33 32.48 -23.72
C THR A 506 17.79 33.50 -22.72
N ASP A 507 17.37 33.05 -21.53
CA ASP A 507 16.82 33.89 -20.49
C ASP A 507 17.87 34.75 -19.79
N LEU A 508 19.07 34.22 -19.61
CA LEU A 508 20.22 34.98 -19.10
C LEU A 508 20.75 35.97 -20.14
N LEU A 509 20.74 35.62 -21.42
CA LEU A 509 21.05 36.55 -22.52
C LEU A 509 20.07 37.71 -22.56
N THR A 510 18.78 37.45 -22.35
CA THR A 510 17.76 38.51 -22.24
C THR A 510 18.02 39.39 -21.03
N THR A 511 18.39 38.76 -19.90
CA THR A 511 18.78 39.47 -18.67
C THR A 511 19.99 40.39 -18.89
N LEU A 512 21.00 39.93 -19.63
CA LEU A 512 22.19 40.72 -19.97
C LEU A 512 21.84 41.93 -20.84
N LYS A 513 20.87 41.80 -21.76
CA LYS A 513 20.36 42.90 -22.60
C LYS A 513 19.51 43.91 -21.82
N THR A 514 18.93 43.53 -20.67
CA THR A 514 18.14 44.41 -19.81
C THR A 514 19.09 45.43 -19.14
N PRO A 515 18.81 46.73 -19.19
CA PRO A 515 19.62 47.74 -18.49
C PRO A 515 19.73 47.47 -16.98
N PRO A 516 20.90 47.67 -16.37
CA PRO A 516 21.14 47.33 -14.97
C PRO A 516 20.10 47.88 -13.99
N GLY A 517 19.65 49.11 -14.19
CA GLY A 517 18.63 49.73 -13.32
C GLY A 517 17.20 49.24 -13.53
N LYS A 518 16.94 48.45 -14.57
CA LYS A 518 15.62 47.89 -14.90
C LYS A 518 15.52 46.39 -14.59
N ARG A 519 16.59 45.73 -14.14
CA ARG A 519 16.59 44.32 -13.82
C ARG A 519 15.84 44.02 -12.52
N THR A 520 15.10 42.94 -12.54
CA THR A 520 14.44 42.42 -11.33
C THR A 520 15.48 41.77 -10.41
N GLY A 521 15.12 41.57 -9.13
CA GLY A 521 16.00 40.89 -8.19
C GLY A 521 16.32 39.44 -8.59
N GLU A 522 15.40 38.74 -9.24
CA GLU A 522 15.62 37.41 -9.82
C GLU A 522 16.69 37.46 -10.94
N GLN A 523 16.60 38.44 -11.83
CA GLN A 523 17.55 38.61 -12.89
C GLN A 523 18.97 38.91 -12.36
N VAL A 524 19.08 39.78 -11.36
CA VAL A 524 20.37 40.10 -10.70
C VAL A 524 20.90 38.85 -9.99
N LEU A 525 20.07 38.12 -9.22
CA LEU A 525 20.45 36.88 -8.54
C LEU A 525 20.93 35.82 -9.53
N LYS A 526 20.25 35.68 -10.70
CA LYS A 526 20.63 34.73 -11.75
C LYS A 526 22.01 35.07 -12.32
N LEU A 527 22.27 36.37 -12.60
CA LEU A 527 23.59 36.83 -13.03
C LEU A 527 24.70 36.52 -12.04
N ILE A 528 24.46 36.85 -10.75
CA ILE A 528 25.44 36.63 -9.68
C ILE A 528 25.78 35.15 -9.56
N ARG A 529 24.77 34.28 -9.53
CA ARG A 529 24.94 32.82 -9.43
C ARG A 529 25.66 32.23 -10.62
N PHE A 530 25.31 32.68 -11.83
CA PHE A 530 25.89 32.18 -13.08
C PHE A 530 27.39 32.56 -13.21
N PHE A 531 27.71 33.80 -12.97
CA PHE A 531 29.07 34.29 -13.11
C PHE A 531 29.94 34.19 -11.84
N GLY A 532 29.35 33.78 -10.72
CA GLY A 532 30.08 33.55 -9.49
C GLY A 532 30.60 34.82 -8.81
N TYR A 533 29.92 35.96 -9.00
CA TYR A 533 30.33 37.22 -8.36
C TYR A 533 30.17 37.11 -6.84
N ARG A 534 31.16 37.61 -6.08
CA ARG A 534 31.22 37.60 -4.64
C ARG A 534 31.59 38.96 -4.08
N GLU A 535 30.80 39.45 -3.11
CA GLU A 535 31.04 40.64 -2.34
C GLU A 535 30.31 40.49 -0.98
N PRO A 536 30.94 40.76 0.19
CA PRO A 536 30.40 40.38 1.50
C PRO A 536 28.95 40.82 1.74
N GLU A 537 28.60 42.06 1.42
CA GLU A 537 27.25 42.59 1.63
C GLU A 537 26.22 41.93 0.68
N LEU A 538 26.59 41.73 -0.56
CA LEU A 538 25.75 41.06 -1.54
C LEU A 538 25.59 39.57 -1.23
N ASP A 539 26.65 38.91 -0.78
CA ASP A 539 26.62 37.51 -0.34
C ASP A 539 25.68 37.31 0.86
N ALA A 540 25.62 38.26 1.79
CA ALA A 540 24.68 38.25 2.89
C ALA A 540 23.22 38.34 2.41
N ARG A 541 22.93 39.20 1.40
CA ARG A 541 21.60 39.33 0.79
C ARG A 541 21.20 38.08 0.01
N VAL A 542 22.11 37.50 -0.76
CA VAL A 542 21.90 36.23 -1.48
C VAL A 542 21.65 35.08 -0.50
N ALA A 543 22.44 34.99 0.57
CA ALA A 543 22.26 33.98 1.61
C ALA A 543 20.89 34.12 2.34
N ALA A 544 20.39 35.35 2.46
CA ALA A 544 19.06 35.56 3.02
C ALA A 544 17.93 35.04 2.08
N VAL A 545 18.10 35.20 0.76
CA VAL A 545 17.19 34.60 -0.23
C VAL A 545 17.27 33.07 -0.15
N ASP A 546 18.49 32.48 -0.12
CA ASP A 546 18.69 31.03 -0.02
C ASP A 546 18.08 30.43 1.27
N ARG A 547 18.22 31.12 2.41
CA ARG A 547 17.57 30.71 3.66
C ARG A 547 16.04 30.74 3.53
N ASN A 548 15.49 31.80 2.92
CA ASN A 548 14.04 31.86 2.69
C ASN A 548 13.57 30.77 1.72
N ASP A 549 14.34 30.50 0.65
CA ASP A 549 13.97 29.48 -0.34
C ASP A 549 13.94 28.07 0.25
N LYS A 550 14.73 27.78 1.30
CA LYS A 550 14.64 26.55 2.10
C LYS A 550 13.35 26.43 2.92
N THR A 551 12.67 27.55 3.19
CA THR A 551 11.38 27.57 3.93
C THR A 551 10.16 27.56 2.99
N LYS A 552 10.38 27.38 1.68
CA LYS A 552 9.28 27.32 0.73
C LYS A 552 8.38 26.12 1.01
N PRO A 553 7.09 26.34 1.28
CA PRO A 553 6.15 25.23 1.44
C PRO A 553 6.15 24.34 0.20
N SER A 554 6.32 23.04 0.40
CA SER A 554 6.40 22.06 -0.70
C SER A 554 5.06 21.39 -0.91
N VAL A 555 4.60 21.30 -2.16
CA VAL A 555 3.45 20.47 -2.54
C VAL A 555 3.70 18.98 -2.20
N GLY A 556 4.98 18.57 -2.11
CA GLY A 556 5.37 17.23 -1.69
C GLY A 556 5.04 16.91 -0.21
N GLU A 557 4.92 17.94 0.63
CA GLU A 557 4.59 17.82 2.06
C GLU A 557 3.08 17.76 2.33
N LEU A 558 2.26 18.01 1.30
CA LEU A 558 0.81 17.94 1.45
C LEU A 558 0.33 16.50 1.70
N PRO A 559 -0.72 16.33 2.52
CA PRO A 559 -1.32 15.03 2.75
C PRO A 559 -1.72 14.35 1.45
N LYS A 560 -1.31 13.10 1.27
CA LYS A 560 -1.60 12.29 0.08
C LYS A 560 -2.36 11.03 0.46
N ALA A 561 -3.12 10.50 -0.49
CA ALA A 561 -3.73 9.19 -0.40
C ALA A 561 -3.52 8.40 -1.70
N ARG A 562 -3.58 7.09 -1.58
CA ARG A 562 -3.53 6.17 -2.73
C ARG A 562 -4.96 5.99 -3.24
N ALA A 563 -5.21 6.35 -4.49
CA ALA A 563 -6.51 6.25 -5.13
C ALA A 563 -6.38 5.60 -6.52
N VAL A 564 -7.49 5.32 -7.16
CA VAL A 564 -7.56 4.98 -8.58
C VAL A 564 -8.38 6.02 -9.31
N VAL A 565 -8.15 6.13 -10.61
CA VAL A 565 -8.96 6.91 -11.55
C VAL A 565 -9.16 6.11 -12.82
N GLU A 566 -10.29 6.32 -13.47
CA GLU A 566 -10.57 5.70 -14.75
C GLU A 566 -9.70 6.33 -15.85
N ARG A 567 -8.91 5.50 -16.53
CA ARG A 567 -8.10 5.93 -17.66
C ARG A 567 -8.97 6.20 -18.89
N ARG A 568 -8.67 7.25 -19.61
CA ARG A 568 -9.26 7.53 -20.92
C ARG A 568 -8.16 7.85 -21.94
N PRO A 569 -8.17 7.28 -23.16
CA PRO A 569 -9.13 6.29 -23.65
C PRO A 569 -9.04 4.96 -22.88
N LEU A 570 -10.14 4.19 -22.87
CA LEU A 570 -10.18 2.87 -22.24
C LEU A 570 -9.23 1.91 -22.99
N ARG A 571 -8.60 1.01 -22.22
CA ARG A 571 -7.82 -0.09 -22.81
C ARG A 571 -8.77 -1.13 -23.40
N GLU A 572 -8.45 -1.64 -24.58
CA GLU A 572 -9.10 -2.81 -25.13
C GLU A 572 -8.82 -4.01 -24.20
N THR A 573 -9.85 -4.75 -23.87
CA THR A 573 -9.72 -5.99 -23.11
C THR A 573 -9.90 -7.18 -24.05
N ARG A 574 -8.98 -8.14 -23.96
CA ARG A 574 -9.04 -9.40 -24.68
C ARG A 574 -9.03 -10.56 -23.70
N LEU A 575 -9.66 -11.66 -24.08
CA LEU A 575 -9.53 -12.92 -23.39
C LEU A 575 -8.06 -13.36 -23.44
N HIS A 576 -7.55 -13.94 -22.36
CA HIS A 576 -6.21 -14.51 -22.30
C HIS A 576 -6.33 -16.04 -22.34
N HIS A 577 -5.88 -16.68 -23.43
CA HIS A 577 -5.93 -18.13 -23.55
C HIS A 577 -5.13 -18.78 -22.41
N ARG A 578 -5.76 -19.68 -21.66
CA ARG A 578 -5.20 -20.31 -20.44
C ARG A 578 -4.63 -19.31 -19.41
N GLY A 579 -5.16 -18.09 -19.40
CA GLY A 579 -4.70 -17.04 -18.50
C GLY A 579 -3.39 -16.36 -18.90
N ASP A 580 -2.78 -16.72 -20.03
CA ASP A 580 -1.53 -16.11 -20.51
C ASP A 580 -1.81 -14.77 -21.18
N PHE A 581 -1.30 -13.71 -20.57
CA PHE A 581 -1.50 -12.33 -21.05
C PHE A 581 -0.79 -12.02 -22.38
N LEU A 582 0.15 -12.86 -22.80
CA LEU A 582 0.82 -12.78 -24.11
C LEU A 582 0.00 -13.43 -25.20
N ASP A 583 -0.79 -14.48 -24.89
CA ASP A 583 -1.67 -15.18 -25.83
C ASP A 583 -3.11 -14.63 -25.75
N LYS A 584 -3.39 -13.66 -26.62
CA LYS A 584 -4.63 -12.88 -26.61
C LYS A 584 -5.66 -13.40 -27.62
N GLY A 585 -6.83 -13.74 -27.13
CA GLY A 585 -7.99 -14.14 -27.91
C GLY A 585 -8.84 -12.93 -28.39
N HIS A 586 -10.14 -13.14 -28.48
CA HIS A 586 -11.11 -12.14 -28.93
C HIS A 586 -11.27 -10.98 -27.95
N VAL A 587 -11.84 -9.88 -28.44
CA VAL A 587 -12.15 -8.69 -27.62
C VAL A 587 -13.34 -8.97 -26.72
N VAL A 588 -13.20 -8.69 -25.42
CA VAL A 588 -14.26 -8.82 -24.42
C VAL A 588 -14.70 -7.45 -23.94
N ARG A 589 -16.00 -7.24 -23.85
CA ARG A 589 -16.60 -6.00 -23.33
C ARG A 589 -16.87 -6.13 -21.84
N ARG A 590 -16.99 -5.00 -21.15
CA ARG A 590 -17.42 -4.94 -19.75
C ARG A 590 -18.79 -5.56 -19.58
N ALA A 591 -18.88 -6.60 -18.80
CA ALA A 591 -20.11 -7.36 -18.54
C ALA A 591 -20.04 -8.01 -17.15
N THR A 592 -21.20 -8.33 -16.58
CA THR A 592 -21.33 -9.21 -15.41
C THR A 592 -21.63 -10.63 -15.87
N PRO A 593 -21.42 -11.66 -15.03
CA PRO A 593 -21.69 -13.05 -15.41
C PRO A 593 -23.12 -13.24 -15.92
N ALA A 594 -23.27 -13.97 -17.02
CA ALA A 594 -24.52 -14.09 -17.77
C ALA A 594 -25.66 -14.77 -16.98
N ASP A 595 -25.32 -15.70 -16.09
CA ASP A 595 -26.27 -16.44 -15.25
C ASP A 595 -26.70 -15.66 -13.98
N LEU A 596 -26.15 -14.47 -13.75
CA LEU A 596 -26.57 -13.55 -12.71
C LEU A 596 -27.47 -12.43 -13.30
N PRO A 597 -28.21 -11.71 -12.48
CA PRO A 597 -29.07 -10.62 -12.98
C PRO A 597 -28.31 -9.65 -13.88
N PRO A 598 -28.95 -9.15 -14.96
CA PRO A 598 -28.25 -8.31 -15.95
C PRO A 598 -27.81 -6.97 -15.36
N LEU A 599 -26.68 -6.47 -15.85
CA LEU A 599 -26.15 -5.16 -15.49
C LEU A 599 -26.96 -4.03 -16.14
N ALA A 600 -27.52 -3.12 -15.33
CA ALA A 600 -28.09 -1.86 -15.81
C ALA A 600 -26.99 -0.81 -16.02
N SER A 601 -26.69 -0.48 -17.27
CA SER A 601 -25.71 0.54 -17.62
C SER A 601 -26.33 1.94 -17.69
N ARG A 602 -25.67 2.95 -17.15
CA ARG A 602 -26.06 4.38 -17.21
C ARG A 602 -25.69 5.03 -18.56
N GLY A 603 -24.85 4.39 -19.34
CA GLY A 603 -24.33 4.90 -20.62
C GLY A 603 -24.15 3.80 -21.66
N GLN A 604 -23.56 4.16 -22.81
CA GLN A 604 -23.27 3.17 -23.88
C GLN A 604 -22.23 2.13 -23.47
N VAL A 605 -21.28 2.49 -22.60
CA VAL A 605 -20.26 1.60 -22.08
C VAL A 605 -20.38 1.62 -20.56
N PRO A 606 -20.65 0.48 -19.92
CA PRO A 606 -20.74 0.42 -18.45
C PRO A 606 -19.40 0.73 -17.80
N ASP A 607 -19.44 1.31 -16.61
CA ASP A 607 -18.25 1.63 -15.82
C ASP A 607 -18.27 0.95 -14.44
N ARG A 608 -17.24 1.21 -13.62
CA ARG A 608 -17.13 0.63 -12.28
C ARG A 608 -18.29 1.03 -11.34
N LEU A 609 -18.92 2.18 -11.58
CA LEU A 609 -20.07 2.61 -10.77
C LEU A 609 -21.31 1.78 -11.11
N ASP A 610 -21.46 1.38 -12.38
CA ASP A 610 -22.52 0.45 -12.78
C ASP A 610 -22.32 -0.94 -12.16
N LEU A 611 -21.06 -1.44 -12.19
CA LEU A 611 -20.70 -2.70 -11.54
C LEU A 611 -20.93 -2.65 -10.02
N ALA A 612 -20.54 -1.57 -9.36
CA ALA A 612 -20.72 -1.41 -7.92
C ALA A 612 -22.20 -1.38 -7.50
N ARG A 613 -23.04 -0.71 -8.29
CA ARG A 613 -24.50 -0.67 -8.09
C ARG A 613 -25.16 -2.03 -8.35
N TRP A 614 -24.68 -2.75 -9.37
CA TRP A 614 -25.14 -4.10 -9.64
C TRP A 614 -24.87 -5.06 -8.48
N LEU A 615 -23.70 -4.98 -7.84
CA LEU A 615 -23.36 -5.81 -6.67
C LEU A 615 -24.37 -5.62 -5.51
N VAL A 616 -24.84 -4.41 -5.30
CA VAL A 616 -25.74 -4.07 -4.19
C VAL A 616 -27.20 -3.89 -4.65
N SER A 617 -27.53 -4.33 -5.87
CA SER A 617 -28.90 -4.38 -6.36
C SER A 617 -29.73 -5.35 -5.51
N PRO A 618 -30.99 -5.05 -5.23
CA PRO A 618 -31.92 -5.99 -4.60
C PRO A 618 -32.05 -7.32 -5.37
N ASP A 619 -31.82 -7.29 -6.68
CA ASP A 619 -31.90 -8.48 -7.53
C ASP A 619 -30.66 -9.37 -7.41
N ASN A 620 -29.52 -8.84 -6.88
CA ASN A 620 -28.31 -9.64 -6.71
C ASN A 620 -28.48 -10.67 -5.59
N PRO A 621 -28.45 -11.98 -5.89
CA PRO A 621 -28.77 -13.01 -4.91
C PRO A 621 -27.65 -13.27 -3.91
N LEU A 622 -26.44 -12.76 -4.13
CA LEU A 622 -25.23 -13.15 -3.40
C LEU A 622 -24.81 -12.14 -2.34
N THR A 623 -24.63 -10.87 -2.70
CA THR A 623 -23.96 -9.88 -1.84
C THR A 623 -24.53 -9.78 -0.43
N ALA A 624 -25.86 -9.70 -0.28
CA ALA A 624 -26.48 -9.61 1.05
C ALA A 624 -26.31 -10.91 1.84
N ARG A 625 -26.44 -12.08 1.22
CA ARG A 625 -26.20 -13.39 1.85
C ARG A 625 -24.76 -13.52 2.31
N VAL A 626 -23.80 -13.12 1.46
CA VAL A 626 -22.36 -13.24 1.74
C VAL A 626 -21.94 -12.38 2.93
N ILE A 627 -22.33 -11.10 2.97
CA ILE A 627 -21.94 -10.23 4.09
C ILE A 627 -22.63 -10.65 5.41
N VAL A 628 -23.90 -11.03 5.36
CA VAL A 628 -24.62 -11.56 6.53
C VAL A 628 -23.93 -12.81 7.06
N ASN A 629 -23.57 -13.75 6.18
CA ASN A 629 -22.87 -14.97 6.54
C ASN A 629 -21.53 -14.70 7.21
N ARG A 630 -20.76 -13.73 6.72
CA ARG A 630 -19.46 -13.35 7.31
C ARG A 630 -19.59 -12.67 8.65
N VAL A 631 -20.57 -11.78 8.82
CA VAL A 631 -20.87 -11.20 10.13
C VAL A 631 -21.27 -12.29 11.11
N TRP A 632 -22.12 -13.22 10.71
CA TRP A 632 -22.51 -14.39 11.50
C TRP A 632 -21.31 -15.24 11.92
N GLN A 633 -20.41 -15.53 10.99
CA GLN A 633 -19.19 -16.31 11.23
C GLN A 633 -18.30 -15.71 12.34
N GLN A 634 -18.19 -14.39 12.42
CA GLN A 634 -17.40 -13.74 13.47
C GLN A 634 -17.99 -13.97 14.86
N TYR A 635 -19.31 -14.07 14.98
CA TYR A 635 -19.98 -14.31 16.27
C TYR A 635 -20.02 -15.77 16.67
N PHE A 636 -20.18 -16.67 15.71
CA PHE A 636 -20.38 -18.09 15.97
C PHE A 636 -19.19 -18.97 15.56
N GLY A 637 -18.12 -18.38 15.01
CA GLY A 637 -16.91 -19.08 14.58
C GLY A 637 -17.07 -19.87 13.28
N ARG A 638 -18.30 -20.07 12.81
CA ARG A 638 -18.65 -20.73 11.55
C ARG A 638 -19.82 -20.00 10.90
N GLY A 639 -19.77 -19.84 9.59
CA GLY A 639 -20.86 -19.26 8.81
C GLY A 639 -22.10 -20.19 8.80
N ILE A 640 -23.26 -19.61 8.49
CA ILE A 640 -24.45 -20.39 8.13
C ILE A 640 -24.11 -21.24 6.89
N VAL A 641 -23.39 -20.66 5.92
CA VAL A 641 -22.64 -21.35 4.87
C VAL A 641 -21.20 -21.45 5.34
N PRO A 642 -20.68 -22.68 5.60
CA PRO A 642 -19.33 -22.85 6.14
C PRO A 642 -18.20 -22.45 5.20
N THR A 643 -18.39 -22.64 3.89
CA THR A 643 -17.46 -22.18 2.82
C THR A 643 -17.79 -20.75 2.46
N ASP A 644 -17.28 -19.79 3.24
CA ASP A 644 -17.69 -18.37 3.17
C ASP A 644 -17.17 -17.61 1.93
N ASP A 645 -16.27 -18.21 1.17
CA ASP A 645 -15.74 -17.72 -0.10
C ASP A 645 -16.16 -18.58 -1.32
N ASP A 646 -16.96 -19.63 -1.06
CA ASP A 646 -17.52 -20.48 -2.10
C ASP A 646 -18.99 -20.85 -1.80
N PHE A 647 -19.92 -20.10 -2.38
CA PHE A 647 -21.37 -20.33 -2.35
C PHE A 647 -21.82 -21.14 -3.58
N GLY A 648 -20.89 -21.46 -4.48
CA GLY A 648 -21.14 -22.27 -5.67
C GLY A 648 -21.38 -23.72 -5.39
N SER A 649 -21.36 -24.52 -6.45
CA SER A 649 -21.72 -25.96 -6.42
C SER A 649 -20.72 -26.82 -5.63
N GLN A 650 -19.49 -26.36 -5.44
CA GLN A 650 -18.50 -27.04 -4.60
C GLN A 650 -18.57 -26.59 -3.13
N GLY A 651 -19.25 -25.49 -2.86
CA GLY A 651 -19.48 -25.00 -1.51
C GLY A 651 -20.46 -25.85 -0.71
N GLN A 652 -20.40 -25.70 0.60
CA GLN A 652 -21.33 -26.37 1.52
C GLN A 652 -22.70 -25.69 1.52
N ARG A 653 -23.75 -26.49 1.63
CA ARG A 653 -25.11 -25.94 1.77
C ARG A 653 -25.28 -25.22 3.12
N PRO A 654 -26.13 -24.17 3.17
CA PRO A 654 -26.41 -23.47 4.41
C PRO A 654 -27.06 -24.40 5.44
N SER A 655 -26.58 -24.34 6.70
CA SER A 655 -27.16 -25.11 7.81
C SER A 655 -28.60 -24.66 8.14
N HIS A 656 -28.89 -23.38 7.92
CA HIS A 656 -30.17 -22.73 8.16
C HIS A 656 -30.56 -21.83 6.95
N PRO A 657 -30.99 -22.39 5.82
CA PRO A 657 -31.21 -21.64 4.59
C PRO A 657 -32.25 -20.52 4.74
N GLN A 658 -33.37 -20.82 5.42
CA GLN A 658 -34.42 -19.82 5.66
C GLN A 658 -33.94 -18.67 6.56
N LEU A 659 -33.09 -18.94 7.56
CA LEU A 659 -32.51 -17.89 8.40
C LEU A 659 -31.56 -16.99 7.60
N LEU A 660 -30.74 -17.59 6.70
CA LEU A 660 -29.81 -16.82 5.85
C LEU A 660 -30.60 -15.87 4.96
N ASP A 661 -31.63 -16.37 4.29
CA ASP A 661 -32.46 -15.54 3.39
C ASP A 661 -33.26 -14.48 4.17
N TRP A 662 -33.81 -14.83 5.32
CA TRP A 662 -34.53 -13.87 6.18
C TRP A 662 -33.61 -12.74 6.67
N LEU A 663 -32.39 -13.06 7.08
CA LEU A 663 -31.40 -12.05 7.48
C LEU A 663 -30.95 -11.20 6.30
N ALA A 664 -30.66 -11.82 5.15
CA ALA A 664 -30.20 -11.10 3.94
C ALA A 664 -31.28 -10.18 3.40
N PHE A 665 -32.55 -10.65 3.34
CA PHE A 665 -33.69 -9.86 2.93
C PHE A 665 -33.86 -8.62 3.82
N ARG A 666 -33.94 -8.82 5.14
CA ARG A 666 -34.12 -7.73 6.11
C ARG A 666 -32.94 -6.77 6.17
N PHE A 667 -31.73 -7.27 5.99
CA PHE A 667 -30.53 -6.42 5.97
C PHE A 667 -30.53 -5.46 4.79
N ALA A 668 -30.97 -5.93 3.61
CA ALA A 668 -31.03 -5.11 2.40
C ALA A 668 -32.30 -4.24 2.29
N ASP A 669 -33.37 -4.56 3.07
CA ASP A 669 -34.64 -3.83 3.05
C ASP A 669 -34.43 -2.37 3.53
N PRO A 670 -34.77 -1.35 2.70
CA PRO A 670 -34.64 0.06 3.06
C PRO A 670 -35.47 0.47 4.28
N ASP A 671 -36.60 -0.18 4.52
CA ASP A 671 -37.53 0.13 5.62
C ASP A 671 -37.16 -0.59 6.93
N ASP A 672 -36.12 -1.47 6.93
CA ASP A 672 -35.70 -2.25 8.09
C ASP A 672 -34.17 -2.10 8.35
N GLY A 673 -33.36 -2.97 7.76
CA GLY A 673 -31.90 -2.96 7.96
C GLY A 673 -31.17 -1.87 7.20
N ALA A 674 -31.70 -1.45 6.04
CA ALA A 674 -31.16 -0.39 5.17
C ALA A 674 -29.62 -0.52 4.96
N TRP A 675 -29.16 -1.76 4.79
CA TRP A 675 -27.74 -2.12 4.65
C TRP A 675 -26.86 -1.70 5.84
N ARG A 676 -27.42 -1.46 7.04
CA ARG A 676 -26.68 -1.00 8.22
C ARG A 676 -26.08 -2.16 8.99
N LEU A 677 -24.77 -2.22 9.09
CA LEU A 677 -24.07 -3.28 9.82
C LEU A 677 -24.38 -3.24 11.31
N LYS A 678 -24.50 -2.07 11.93
CA LYS A 678 -24.84 -1.95 13.37
C LYS A 678 -26.21 -2.52 13.68
N TRP A 679 -27.19 -2.37 12.77
CA TRP A 679 -28.50 -3.00 12.89
C TRP A 679 -28.36 -4.54 12.91
N LEU A 680 -27.59 -5.12 11.99
CA LEU A 680 -27.37 -6.57 11.94
C LEU A 680 -26.67 -7.08 13.22
N HIS A 681 -25.65 -6.35 13.69
CA HIS A 681 -24.96 -6.67 14.92
C HIS A 681 -25.90 -6.64 16.13
N GLU A 682 -26.71 -5.58 16.31
CA GLU A 682 -27.67 -5.48 17.40
C GLU A 682 -28.67 -6.64 17.36
N LEU A 683 -29.20 -6.99 16.17
CA LEU A 683 -30.11 -8.10 15.99
C LEU A 683 -29.49 -9.43 16.45
N ILE A 684 -28.25 -9.71 16.05
CA ILE A 684 -27.55 -10.97 16.41
C ILE A 684 -27.26 -11.02 17.91
N VAL A 685 -26.61 -9.98 18.46
CA VAL A 685 -26.09 -10.04 19.84
C VAL A 685 -27.20 -9.93 20.89
N THR A 686 -28.40 -9.47 20.51
CA THR A 686 -29.59 -9.45 21.41
C THR A 686 -30.43 -10.72 21.35
N SER A 687 -30.10 -11.68 20.47
CA SER A 687 -30.79 -12.97 20.37
C SER A 687 -30.47 -13.88 21.57
N SER A 688 -31.39 -14.77 21.89
CA SER A 688 -31.16 -15.87 22.87
C SER A 688 -30.04 -16.79 22.39
N THR A 689 -29.99 -17.03 21.10
CA THR A 689 -28.98 -17.86 20.42
C THR A 689 -27.54 -17.37 20.71
N TYR A 690 -27.28 -16.07 20.56
CA TYR A 690 -25.98 -15.49 20.91
C TYR A 690 -25.68 -15.54 22.41
N ARG A 691 -26.70 -15.38 23.25
CA ARG A 691 -26.57 -15.29 24.71
C ARG A 691 -26.45 -16.65 25.39
N GLN A 692 -26.48 -17.76 24.66
CA GLN A 692 -26.28 -19.11 25.20
C GLN A 692 -24.90 -19.26 25.85
N SER A 693 -24.82 -20.19 26.83
CA SER A 693 -23.57 -20.68 27.39
C SER A 693 -22.72 -21.38 26.33
N SER A 694 -21.40 -21.23 26.42
CA SER A 694 -20.38 -21.88 25.55
C SER A 694 -19.91 -23.23 26.12
N LYS A 695 -20.43 -23.65 27.28
CA LYS A 695 -20.05 -24.93 27.93
C LYS A 695 -20.24 -26.10 26.98
N THR A 696 -19.25 -27.00 26.95
CA THR A 696 -19.26 -28.21 26.14
C THR A 696 -20.48 -29.06 26.47
N ARG A 697 -21.02 -29.67 25.43
CA ARG A 697 -22.17 -30.60 25.53
C ARG A 697 -21.72 -31.96 24.98
N PRO A 698 -21.15 -32.83 25.81
CA PRO A 698 -20.57 -34.11 25.37
C PRO A 698 -21.58 -34.99 24.62
N GLU A 699 -22.85 -34.92 24.98
CA GLU A 699 -23.95 -35.65 24.35
C GLU A 699 -24.23 -35.27 22.89
N LEU A 700 -23.68 -34.14 22.46
CA LEU A 700 -23.77 -33.67 21.07
C LEU A 700 -22.45 -33.88 20.30
N GLY A 701 -21.39 -34.38 20.93
CA GLY A 701 -20.05 -34.47 20.35
C GLY A 701 -20.01 -35.28 19.05
N GLU A 702 -20.78 -36.38 18.97
CA GLU A 702 -20.85 -37.18 17.74
C GLU A 702 -21.94 -36.70 16.77
N ARG A 703 -23.08 -36.17 17.29
CA ARG A 703 -24.21 -35.76 16.46
C ARG A 703 -24.03 -34.44 15.77
N ASP A 704 -23.36 -33.48 16.44
CA ASP A 704 -23.09 -32.12 15.91
C ASP A 704 -21.74 -31.61 16.42
N PRO A 705 -20.64 -32.24 15.97
CA PRO A 705 -19.28 -31.88 16.43
C PRO A 705 -18.92 -30.42 16.19
N TYR A 706 -19.46 -29.83 15.12
CA TYR A 706 -19.21 -28.45 14.74
C TYR A 706 -20.22 -27.44 15.27
N ASN A 707 -21.17 -27.88 16.12
CA ASN A 707 -22.28 -27.06 16.63
C ASN A 707 -23.04 -26.32 15.51
N SER A 708 -23.28 -27.03 14.40
CA SER A 708 -23.97 -26.48 13.21
C SER A 708 -25.46 -26.20 13.52
N TRP A 709 -26.04 -26.84 14.50
CA TRP A 709 -27.40 -26.60 14.96
C TRP A 709 -27.52 -25.43 15.93
N LEU A 710 -26.39 -24.88 16.41
CA LEU A 710 -26.32 -23.75 17.34
C LEU A 710 -27.00 -24.04 18.66
N ALA A 711 -26.81 -25.26 19.16
CA ALA A 711 -27.35 -25.71 20.45
C ALA A 711 -26.64 -25.09 21.67
N ARG A 712 -25.52 -24.43 21.48
CA ARG A 712 -24.73 -23.65 22.44
C ARG A 712 -24.01 -22.52 21.73
N GLN A 713 -23.36 -21.62 22.46
CA GLN A 713 -22.40 -20.69 21.89
C GLN A 713 -21.03 -21.38 21.71
N ASN A 714 -20.20 -20.92 20.82
CA ASN A 714 -18.85 -21.42 20.61
C ASN A 714 -17.82 -20.61 21.42
N ARG A 715 -16.85 -21.32 21.98
CA ARG A 715 -15.66 -20.74 22.60
C ARG A 715 -14.63 -20.49 21.52
N LEU A 716 -14.15 -19.27 21.42
CA LEU A 716 -13.27 -18.86 20.33
C LEU A 716 -12.03 -18.15 20.89
N ARG A 717 -10.83 -18.52 20.43
CA ARG A 717 -9.63 -17.71 20.66
C ARG A 717 -9.80 -16.37 19.92
N VAL A 718 -9.45 -15.28 20.58
CA VAL A 718 -9.50 -13.94 19.95
C VAL A 718 -8.32 -13.77 18.97
N GLU A 719 -8.44 -12.83 18.06
CA GLU A 719 -7.44 -12.55 17.02
C GLU A 719 -6.16 -11.95 17.61
N GLY A 720 -5.03 -12.10 16.91
CA GLY A 720 -3.70 -11.67 17.38
C GLY A 720 -3.64 -10.22 17.82
N GLU A 721 -4.30 -9.31 17.07
CA GLU A 721 -4.38 -7.90 17.45
C GLU A 721 -5.10 -7.70 18.79
N ILE A 722 -6.16 -8.47 19.04
CA ILE A 722 -6.93 -8.40 20.28
C ILE A 722 -6.17 -9.00 21.46
N VAL A 723 -5.37 -10.07 21.26
CA VAL A 723 -4.45 -10.60 22.27
C VAL A 723 -3.53 -9.49 22.78
N ARG A 724 -2.92 -8.72 21.89
CA ARG A 724 -2.10 -7.57 22.23
C ARG A 724 -2.90 -6.47 22.95
N ASP A 725 -4.07 -6.13 22.42
CA ASP A 725 -4.93 -5.08 22.97
C ASP A 725 -5.39 -5.39 24.39
N LEU A 726 -5.72 -6.65 24.68
CA LEU A 726 -6.07 -7.14 26.01
C LEU A 726 -4.92 -6.92 26.98
N ALA A 727 -3.70 -7.37 26.64
CA ALA A 727 -2.54 -7.24 27.51
C ALA A 727 -2.21 -5.76 27.79
N LEU A 728 -2.24 -4.90 26.79
CA LEU A 728 -2.05 -3.45 26.94
C LEU A 728 -3.16 -2.81 27.78
N SER A 729 -4.41 -3.21 27.60
CA SER A 729 -5.55 -2.66 28.32
C SER A 729 -5.50 -3.00 29.80
N VAL A 730 -5.32 -4.29 30.15
CA VAL A 730 -5.33 -4.71 31.55
C VAL A 730 -4.10 -4.24 32.31
N SER A 731 -2.98 -4.03 31.63
CA SER A 731 -1.77 -3.42 32.21
C SER A 731 -1.88 -1.89 32.38
N GLY A 732 -2.83 -1.24 31.71
CA GLY A 732 -2.99 0.22 31.70
C GLY A 732 -1.98 0.93 30.79
N LEU A 733 -1.36 0.23 29.85
CA LEU A 733 -0.43 0.78 28.87
C LEU A 733 -1.12 1.25 27.58
N LEU A 734 -2.31 0.73 27.29
CA LEU A 734 -3.00 0.99 26.03
C LEU A 734 -3.17 2.48 25.75
N ASP A 735 -2.67 2.93 24.61
CA ASP A 735 -2.98 4.24 24.04
C ASP A 735 -4.28 4.12 23.21
N PRO A 736 -5.39 4.75 23.62
CA PRO A 736 -6.69 4.62 22.99
C PRO A 736 -6.90 5.49 21.74
N ARG A 737 -5.90 6.25 21.31
CA ARG A 737 -6.02 7.13 20.12
C ARG A 737 -6.43 6.33 18.90
N ILE A 738 -7.38 6.87 18.14
CA ILE A 738 -7.92 6.27 16.92
C ILE A 738 -7.28 6.91 15.70
N GLY A 739 -6.99 6.08 14.68
CA GLY A 739 -6.49 6.53 13.41
C GLY A 739 -5.01 6.90 13.38
N GLY A 740 -4.60 7.57 12.28
CA GLY A 740 -3.23 7.96 12.04
C GLY A 740 -2.32 6.86 11.45
N PRO A 741 -1.03 7.19 11.23
CA PRO A 741 -0.06 6.28 10.62
C PRO A 741 0.16 5.01 11.43
N SER A 742 0.68 3.97 10.75
CA SER A 742 1.08 2.72 11.39
C SER A 742 2.30 2.91 12.27
N VAL A 743 2.36 2.16 13.38
CA VAL A 743 3.39 2.22 14.42
C VAL A 743 4.23 0.94 14.45
N ARG A 744 5.43 1.02 15.01
CA ARG A 744 6.37 -0.11 15.09
C ARG A 744 6.62 -0.48 16.55
N PRO A 745 5.87 -1.44 17.11
CA PRO A 745 6.14 -1.95 18.46
C PRO A 745 7.54 -2.60 18.55
N PRO A 746 8.06 -2.84 19.77
CA PRO A 746 9.30 -3.61 19.95
C PRO A 746 9.19 -5.02 19.35
N GLN A 747 10.25 -5.47 18.73
CA GLN A 747 10.42 -6.85 18.24
C GLN A 747 11.87 -7.29 18.41
N PRO A 748 12.20 -8.59 18.33
CA PRO A 748 13.57 -9.08 18.37
C PRO A 748 14.44 -8.45 17.28
N ALA A 749 15.65 -7.99 17.67
CA ALA A 749 16.52 -7.20 16.78
C ALA A 749 17.00 -7.97 15.54
N ASP A 750 17.16 -9.29 15.66
CA ASP A 750 17.67 -10.15 14.57
C ASP A 750 16.72 -10.26 13.38
N LEU A 751 15.44 -9.97 13.56
CA LEU A 751 14.45 -10.00 12.49
C LEU A 751 14.72 -8.94 11.41
N VAL A 752 15.38 -7.85 11.75
CA VAL A 752 15.79 -6.82 10.79
C VAL A 752 16.69 -7.40 9.69
N LYS A 753 17.44 -8.47 9.99
CA LYS A 753 18.32 -9.16 9.04
C LYS A 753 17.58 -10.01 8.01
N LEU A 754 16.29 -10.30 8.20
CA LEU A 754 15.47 -11.09 7.28
C LEU A 754 14.98 -10.29 6.07
N GLY A 755 15.05 -8.97 6.11
CA GLY A 755 14.68 -8.13 4.97
C GLY A 755 15.71 -8.24 3.83
N PHE A 756 15.26 -8.11 2.59
CA PHE A 756 16.11 -8.10 1.39
C PHE A 756 17.26 -7.10 1.55
N GLN A 757 18.50 -7.55 1.38
CA GLN A 757 19.73 -6.75 1.55
C GLN A 757 19.84 -6.04 2.91
N ASN A 758 19.29 -6.58 4.00
CA ASN A 758 19.20 -5.96 5.33
C ASN A 758 18.49 -4.57 5.31
N SER A 759 17.62 -4.32 4.34
CA SER A 759 16.97 -3.01 4.13
C SER A 759 15.80 -2.75 5.08
N LEU A 760 15.43 -3.73 5.92
CA LEU A 760 14.30 -3.60 6.84
C LEU A 760 14.63 -2.62 7.97
N ALA A 761 14.16 -1.38 7.85
CA ALA A 761 14.31 -0.38 8.89
C ALA A 761 13.15 -0.45 9.90
N TRP A 762 13.32 -1.22 10.99
CA TRP A 762 12.36 -1.26 12.10
C TRP A 762 12.79 -0.32 13.24
N LYS A 763 12.51 0.98 13.09
CA LYS A 763 12.71 1.93 14.19
C LYS A 763 11.53 1.84 15.15
N VAL A 764 11.77 1.33 16.36
CA VAL A 764 10.74 1.19 17.40
C VAL A 764 10.12 2.55 17.72
N SER A 765 8.79 2.60 17.75
CA SER A 765 8.01 3.77 18.11
C SER A 765 8.20 4.11 19.60
N THR A 766 8.14 5.39 19.93
CA THR A 766 8.32 5.92 21.29
C THR A 766 7.04 6.55 21.83
N GLY A 767 6.97 6.81 23.14
CA GLY A 767 5.79 7.41 23.79
C GLY A 767 4.54 6.55 23.63
N GLY A 768 3.37 7.16 23.46
CA GLY A 768 2.08 6.49 23.29
C GLY A 768 2.02 5.59 22.05
N ASP A 769 2.73 5.92 20.98
CA ASP A 769 2.76 5.13 19.74
C ASP A 769 3.28 3.70 19.94
N ARG A 770 4.12 3.46 20.94
CA ARG A 770 4.61 2.15 21.35
C ARG A 770 3.48 1.23 21.81
N TYR A 771 2.41 1.80 22.35
CA TYR A 771 1.31 1.09 23.02
C TYR A 771 -0.03 1.19 22.31
N ARG A 772 -0.02 1.57 21.04
CA ARG A 772 -1.22 1.60 20.21
C ARG A 772 -1.79 0.19 20.00
N ARG A 773 -3.09 0.13 19.69
CA ARG A 773 -3.78 -1.12 19.37
C ARG A 773 -3.08 -1.91 18.26
N GLY A 774 -3.19 -3.23 18.29
CA GLY A 774 -2.60 -4.15 17.32
C GLY A 774 -2.93 -3.83 15.87
N LEU A 775 -4.13 -3.31 15.60
CA LEU A 775 -4.58 -2.84 14.29
C LEU A 775 -3.63 -1.80 13.65
N TYR A 776 -2.94 -1.00 14.47
CA TYR A 776 -2.02 0.05 13.99
C TYR A 776 -0.59 -0.42 13.84
N THR A 777 -0.27 -1.68 14.16
CA THR A 777 1.06 -2.24 13.93
C THR A 777 1.38 -2.21 12.44
N PHE A 778 2.56 -1.68 12.11
CA PHE A 778 3.05 -1.60 10.73
C PHE A 778 3.11 -3.01 10.13
N PHE A 779 2.39 -3.21 9.03
CA PHE A 779 2.29 -4.51 8.38
C PHE A 779 3.19 -4.58 7.14
N GLN A 780 4.35 -5.20 7.30
CA GLN A 780 5.27 -5.52 6.21
C GLN A 780 4.97 -6.92 5.69
N ARG A 781 4.68 -7.07 4.39
CA ARG A 781 4.19 -8.33 3.83
C ARG A 781 5.22 -9.45 3.81
N THR A 782 6.48 -9.12 3.53
CA THR A 782 7.57 -10.12 3.49
C THR A 782 8.09 -10.53 4.85
N VAL A 783 8.03 -9.63 5.83
CA VAL A 783 8.46 -9.87 7.22
C VAL A 783 7.43 -9.28 8.18
N PRO A 784 6.25 -9.90 8.32
CA PRO A 784 5.21 -9.40 9.22
C PRO A 784 5.66 -9.44 10.68
N TYR A 785 5.01 -8.62 11.53
CA TYR A 785 5.32 -8.56 12.96
C TYR A 785 5.12 -9.94 13.63
N PRO A 786 6.15 -10.55 14.25
CA PRO A 786 6.16 -11.98 14.63
C PRO A 786 5.03 -12.41 15.55
N MET A 787 4.70 -11.58 16.54
CA MET A 787 3.59 -11.87 17.46
C MET A 787 2.27 -12.02 16.69
N LEU A 788 2.01 -11.19 15.71
CA LEU A 788 0.79 -11.26 14.90
C LEU A 788 0.76 -12.56 14.07
N VAL A 789 1.89 -12.92 13.44
CA VAL A 789 2.02 -14.19 12.69
C VAL A 789 1.79 -15.40 13.59
N THR A 790 2.39 -15.40 14.79
CA THR A 790 2.23 -16.48 15.76
C THR A 790 0.75 -16.67 16.16
N PHE A 791 -0.06 -15.62 16.11
CA PHE A 791 -1.50 -15.65 16.40
C PHE A 791 -2.38 -15.63 15.13
N ASP A 792 -1.89 -16.21 14.03
CA ASP A 792 -2.62 -16.51 12.80
C ASP A 792 -3.18 -15.26 12.06
N VAL A 793 -2.49 -14.12 12.13
CA VAL A 793 -2.85 -12.97 11.32
C VAL A 793 -2.43 -13.23 9.86
N PRO A 794 -3.30 -13.05 8.86
CA PRO A 794 -3.01 -13.35 7.46
C PRO A 794 -1.91 -12.45 6.90
N ASP A 795 -1.21 -12.92 5.87
CA ASP A 795 -0.08 -12.26 5.22
C ASP A 795 -0.45 -11.03 4.38
N SER A 796 -1.73 -10.78 4.16
CA SER A 796 -2.27 -9.69 3.32
C SER A 796 -1.83 -9.74 1.85
N ASN A 797 -1.39 -10.89 1.34
CA ASN A 797 -1.05 -11.06 -0.07
C ASN A 797 -2.29 -11.37 -0.91
N SER A 798 -3.29 -12.01 -0.32
CA SER A 798 -4.58 -12.30 -0.95
C SER A 798 -5.74 -11.92 -0.01
N ALA A 799 -6.97 -11.83 -0.54
CA ALA A 799 -8.16 -11.58 0.27
C ALA A 799 -8.40 -12.74 1.24
N CYS A 800 -8.40 -12.45 2.55
CA CYS A 800 -8.71 -13.42 3.59
C CYS A 800 -10.11 -13.15 4.15
N THR A 801 -11.02 -14.08 3.91
CA THR A 801 -12.43 -14.03 4.37
C THR A 801 -12.63 -14.74 5.70
N HIS A 802 -11.74 -15.69 5.99
CA HIS A 802 -11.71 -16.47 7.21
C HIS A 802 -10.29 -16.60 7.73
N ARG A 803 -10.07 -16.30 9.03
CA ARG A 803 -8.79 -16.54 9.70
C ARG A 803 -8.78 -17.90 10.37
N GLU A 804 -7.73 -18.65 10.19
CA GLU A 804 -7.45 -19.82 11.02
C GLU A 804 -7.34 -19.41 12.50
N ARG A 805 -7.66 -20.34 13.39
CA ARG A 805 -7.54 -20.18 14.84
C ARG A 805 -6.83 -21.40 15.43
N SER A 806 -5.52 -21.38 15.34
CA SER A 806 -4.68 -22.43 15.93
C SER A 806 -4.54 -22.24 17.43
N ASN A 807 -4.13 -23.30 18.12
CA ASN A 807 -3.68 -23.24 19.51
C ASN A 807 -2.35 -23.99 19.60
N THR A 808 -1.26 -23.27 19.71
CA THR A 808 0.10 -23.83 19.62
C THR A 808 0.95 -23.50 20.85
N PRO A 809 1.94 -24.32 21.20
CA PRO A 809 2.90 -24.01 22.25
C PRO A 809 3.66 -22.70 22.01
N LEU A 810 3.90 -22.32 20.75
CA LEU A 810 4.55 -21.06 20.39
C LEU A 810 3.74 -19.84 20.82
N GLN A 811 2.41 -19.90 20.78
CA GLN A 811 1.55 -18.83 21.27
C GLN A 811 1.74 -18.64 22.78
N ALA A 812 1.76 -19.71 23.57
CA ALA A 812 2.02 -19.62 25.00
C ALA A 812 3.44 -19.10 25.31
N LEU A 813 4.45 -19.55 24.55
CA LEU A 813 5.82 -19.04 24.67
C LEU A 813 5.93 -17.56 24.30
N THR A 814 5.17 -17.11 23.31
CA THR A 814 5.11 -15.68 22.92
C THR A 814 4.52 -14.83 24.04
N LEU A 815 3.39 -15.25 24.62
CA LEU A 815 2.80 -14.55 25.78
C LEU A 815 3.73 -14.49 26.97
N TRP A 816 4.63 -15.46 27.10
CA TRP A 816 5.57 -15.56 28.21
C TRP A 816 6.86 -14.76 27.99
N ASN A 817 7.40 -14.70 26.74
CA ASN A 817 8.75 -14.23 26.46
C ASN A 817 8.82 -12.97 25.59
N ASP A 818 7.78 -12.63 24.83
CA ASP A 818 7.83 -11.44 23.98
C ASP A 818 7.96 -10.15 24.84
N PRO A 819 8.87 -9.23 24.47
CA PRO A 819 9.15 -8.02 25.25
C PRO A 819 7.91 -7.20 25.62
N VAL A 820 6.91 -7.17 24.75
CA VAL A 820 5.68 -6.41 25.00
C VAL A 820 4.85 -7.05 26.12
N PHE A 821 4.71 -8.38 26.12
CA PHE A 821 3.96 -9.08 27.18
C PHE A 821 4.70 -9.05 28.50
N VAL A 822 6.04 -9.11 28.49
CA VAL A 822 6.85 -8.91 29.71
C VAL A 822 6.62 -7.51 30.29
N GLU A 823 6.65 -6.48 29.45
CA GLU A 823 6.38 -5.09 29.86
C GLU A 823 4.95 -4.93 30.40
N CYS A 824 3.96 -5.55 29.74
CA CYS A 824 2.57 -5.59 30.22
C CYS A 824 2.46 -6.26 31.58
N ALA A 825 3.14 -7.40 31.79
CA ALA A 825 3.15 -8.10 33.08
C ALA A 825 3.79 -7.26 34.19
N GLN A 826 4.88 -6.55 33.91
CA GLN A 826 5.52 -5.62 34.84
C GLN A 826 4.59 -4.49 35.25
N ARG A 827 3.88 -3.88 34.30
CA ARG A 827 2.90 -2.81 34.61
C ARG A 827 1.67 -3.35 35.33
N LEU A 828 1.17 -4.49 34.91
CA LEU A 828 0.05 -5.14 35.58
C LEU A 828 0.43 -5.49 37.03
N GLY A 829 1.60 -6.09 37.26
CA GLY A 829 2.09 -6.41 38.62
C GLY A 829 2.09 -5.20 39.57
N ARG A 830 2.61 -4.06 39.09
CA ARG A 830 2.52 -2.77 39.83
C ARG A 830 1.08 -2.37 40.10
N ARG A 831 0.22 -2.48 39.11
CA ARG A 831 -1.20 -2.15 39.21
C ARG A 831 -1.94 -3.04 40.22
N LEU A 832 -1.53 -4.32 40.33
CA LEU A 832 -2.14 -5.26 41.27
C LEU A 832 -1.90 -4.86 42.74
N VAL A 833 -0.74 -4.33 43.08
CA VAL A 833 -0.37 -3.94 44.44
C VAL A 833 -0.66 -2.49 44.80
N ASP A 834 -0.86 -1.61 43.81
CA ASP A 834 -0.98 -0.15 43.96
C ASP A 834 -2.10 0.30 44.92
N SER A 835 -3.19 -0.43 45.05
CA SER A 835 -4.34 -0.06 45.87
C SER A 835 -4.56 -1.02 47.05
N VAL A 836 -3.55 -1.87 47.34
CA VAL A 836 -3.63 -2.78 48.49
C VAL A 836 -3.18 -2.05 49.75
N PRO A 837 -4.00 -1.93 50.80
CA PRO A 837 -3.63 -1.25 52.04
C PRO A 837 -2.36 -1.84 52.65
N MET A 838 -1.39 -0.99 53.06
CA MET A 838 -0.14 -1.45 53.66
C MET A 838 -0.34 -2.12 55.05
N VAL A 839 -1.39 -1.77 55.77
CA VAL A 839 -1.72 -2.28 57.09
C VAL A 839 -2.38 -3.69 57.05
N ALA A 840 -2.70 -4.20 55.85
CA ALA A 840 -3.25 -5.56 55.72
C ALA A 840 -2.17 -6.59 55.97
N GLY A 841 -2.46 -7.66 56.71
CA GLY A 841 -1.60 -8.83 56.88
C GLY A 841 -1.36 -9.52 55.56
N ILE A 842 -0.29 -10.30 55.44
CA ILE A 842 0.18 -10.97 54.20
C ILE A 842 -0.92 -11.80 53.52
N ASP A 843 -1.73 -12.53 54.26
CA ASP A 843 -2.81 -13.34 53.73
C ASP A 843 -3.92 -12.47 53.09
N GLN A 844 -4.28 -11.37 53.74
CA GLN A 844 -5.26 -10.45 53.19
C GLN A 844 -4.74 -9.75 51.94
N ARG A 845 -3.48 -9.31 51.97
CA ARG A 845 -2.82 -8.72 50.78
C ARG A 845 -2.77 -9.72 49.62
N THR A 846 -2.40 -10.98 49.90
CA THR A 846 -2.38 -12.06 48.90
C THR A 846 -3.77 -12.25 48.27
N ARG A 847 -4.82 -12.29 49.05
CA ARG A 847 -6.21 -12.42 48.53
C ARG A 847 -6.58 -11.21 47.66
N LEU A 848 -6.31 -9.98 48.09
CA LEU A 848 -6.60 -8.79 47.31
C LEU A 848 -5.83 -8.71 45.97
N VAL A 849 -4.58 -9.15 45.95
CA VAL A 849 -3.76 -9.23 44.71
C VAL A 849 -4.39 -10.24 43.76
N VAL A 850 -4.78 -11.43 44.23
CA VAL A 850 -5.41 -12.47 43.39
C VAL A 850 -6.78 -12.01 42.86
N ASP A 851 -7.65 -11.46 43.73
CA ASP A 851 -8.96 -10.95 43.34
C ASP A 851 -8.82 -9.88 42.25
N ARG A 852 -7.87 -9.00 42.43
CA ARG A 852 -7.62 -7.92 41.46
C ARG A 852 -7.05 -8.45 40.14
N ALA A 853 -6.19 -9.46 40.21
CA ALA A 853 -5.59 -10.06 39.01
C ALA A 853 -6.67 -10.75 38.16
N VAL A 854 -7.56 -11.53 38.79
CA VAL A 854 -8.66 -12.23 38.10
C VAL A 854 -9.69 -11.20 37.59
N ARG A 855 -10.04 -10.22 38.41
CA ARG A 855 -11.02 -9.19 38.01
C ARG A 855 -10.51 -8.33 36.81
N LEU A 856 -9.27 -7.90 36.83
CA LEU A 856 -8.69 -7.09 35.73
C LEU A 856 -8.47 -7.95 34.48
N GLY A 857 -7.93 -9.17 34.62
CA GLY A 857 -7.59 -10.04 33.51
C GLY A 857 -8.80 -10.73 32.87
N LEU A 858 -9.68 -11.28 33.72
CA LEU A 858 -10.76 -12.18 33.28
C LEU A 858 -12.16 -11.56 33.38
N GLY A 859 -12.33 -10.44 34.12
CA GLY A 859 -13.62 -9.76 34.26
C GLY A 859 -14.62 -10.47 35.18
N ARG A 860 -14.17 -11.32 36.10
CA ARG A 860 -14.97 -12.07 37.08
C ARG A 860 -14.30 -12.12 38.45
N GLU A 861 -14.98 -12.67 39.42
CA GLU A 861 -14.41 -12.94 40.75
C GLU A 861 -13.50 -14.19 40.74
N ALA A 862 -12.51 -14.19 41.63
CA ALA A 862 -11.59 -15.30 41.80
C ALA A 862 -12.25 -16.51 42.51
N GLY A 863 -12.02 -17.70 41.99
CA GLY A 863 -12.47 -18.94 42.56
C GLY A 863 -11.53 -19.46 43.66
N ARG A 864 -11.97 -20.50 44.43
CA ARG A 864 -11.16 -21.09 45.48
C ARG A 864 -9.81 -21.64 44.99
N ILE A 865 -9.78 -22.26 43.81
CA ILE A 865 -8.57 -22.82 43.22
C ILE A 865 -7.58 -21.72 42.90
N GLU A 866 -8.05 -20.64 42.30
CA GLU A 866 -7.22 -19.50 41.94
C GLU A 866 -6.64 -18.81 43.18
N HIS A 867 -7.43 -18.62 44.23
CA HIS A 867 -6.93 -18.10 45.52
C HIS A 867 -5.81 -18.96 46.07
N ARG A 868 -5.92 -20.28 46.01
CA ARG A 868 -4.88 -21.21 46.47
C ARG A 868 -3.66 -21.11 45.58
N VAL A 869 -3.80 -21.40 44.27
CA VAL A 869 -2.64 -21.55 43.34
C VAL A 869 -1.92 -20.24 43.14
N LEU A 870 -2.62 -19.16 42.80
CA LEU A 870 -2.02 -17.84 42.57
C LEU A 870 -1.56 -17.21 43.91
N GLY A 871 -2.23 -17.52 45.01
CA GLY A 871 -1.83 -17.08 46.32
C GLY A 871 -0.53 -17.76 46.78
N ASP A 872 -0.39 -19.07 46.58
CA ASP A 872 0.85 -19.80 46.85
C ASP A 872 2.01 -19.23 45.97
N LEU A 873 1.77 -19.06 44.67
CA LEU A 873 2.73 -18.46 43.76
C LEU A 873 3.20 -17.07 44.21
N PHE A 874 2.26 -16.22 44.66
CA PHE A 874 2.60 -14.90 45.15
C PHE A 874 3.47 -14.97 46.41
N ARG A 875 3.11 -15.83 47.40
CA ARG A 875 3.87 -16.01 48.63
C ARG A 875 5.26 -16.59 48.39
N ASP A 876 5.39 -17.58 47.50
CA ASP A 876 6.69 -18.21 47.19
C ASP A 876 7.61 -17.26 46.43
N ASN A 877 7.05 -16.46 45.52
CA ASN A 877 7.82 -15.38 44.87
C ASN A 877 8.22 -14.27 45.86
N LEU A 878 7.40 -13.96 46.88
CA LEU A 878 7.80 -13.03 47.92
C LEU A 878 9.02 -13.52 48.69
N LYS A 879 9.03 -14.81 49.11
CA LYS A 879 10.17 -15.42 49.80
C LYS A 879 11.43 -15.39 48.93
N ARG A 880 11.26 -15.77 47.67
CA ARG A 880 12.37 -15.78 46.67
C ARG A 880 13.00 -14.43 46.49
N TYR A 881 12.18 -13.40 46.20
CA TYR A 881 12.67 -12.06 45.93
C TYR A 881 13.10 -11.29 47.18
N TRP A 882 12.66 -11.71 48.36
CA TRP A 882 13.21 -11.22 49.63
C TRP A 882 14.67 -11.67 49.80
N ALA A 883 15.00 -12.90 49.39
CA ALA A 883 16.36 -13.44 49.43
C ALA A 883 17.25 -12.90 48.28
N ASP A 884 16.67 -12.41 47.19
CA ASP A 884 17.41 -11.95 45.99
C ASP A 884 16.80 -10.65 45.43
N GLU A 885 17.25 -9.54 45.97
CA GLU A 885 16.78 -8.20 45.56
C GLU A 885 17.19 -7.86 44.14
N LEU A 886 18.33 -8.38 43.64
CA LEU A 886 18.78 -8.12 42.28
C LEU A 886 17.79 -8.72 41.27
N SER A 887 17.43 -9.96 41.44
CA SER A 887 16.38 -10.62 40.63
C SER A 887 15.03 -9.93 40.78
N ALA A 888 14.65 -9.48 42.02
CA ALA A 888 13.44 -8.71 42.21
C ALA A 888 13.40 -7.42 41.35
N ARG A 889 14.52 -6.70 41.31
CA ARG A 889 14.66 -5.48 40.53
C ARG A 889 14.57 -5.74 39.00
N GLN A 890 15.17 -6.81 38.53
CA GLN A 890 15.09 -7.21 37.12
C GLN A 890 13.66 -7.60 36.74
N VAL A 891 12.97 -8.38 37.54
CA VAL A 891 11.59 -8.84 37.29
C VAL A 891 10.59 -7.68 37.38
N ALA A 892 10.69 -6.80 38.37
CA ALA A 892 9.86 -5.63 38.53
C ALA A 892 10.03 -4.63 37.36
N GLY A 893 11.17 -4.65 36.68
CA GLY A 893 11.48 -3.81 35.54
C GLY A 893 11.74 -2.33 35.88
N PRO A 894 12.05 -1.50 34.89
CA PRO A 894 12.40 -0.08 35.10
C PRO A 894 11.19 0.77 35.51
N GLY A 895 11.41 1.82 36.29
CA GLY A 895 10.42 2.82 36.66
C GLY A 895 10.14 2.90 38.16
N LYS A 896 9.19 3.75 38.56
CA LYS A 896 8.80 3.93 39.97
C LYS A 896 7.83 2.84 40.42
N TRP A 897 7.97 2.43 41.66
CA TRP A 897 7.00 1.52 42.30
C TRP A 897 5.92 2.30 43.07
N PRO A 898 4.73 1.71 43.27
CA PRO A 898 3.74 2.30 44.17
C PRO A 898 4.28 2.46 45.59
N HIS A 899 3.98 3.57 46.25
CA HIS A 899 4.38 3.80 47.64
C HIS A 899 3.73 2.82 48.61
N THR A 900 2.68 2.11 48.18
CA THR A 900 1.92 1.13 48.92
C THR A 900 2.53 -0.27 48.91
N ALA A 901 3.65 -0.51 48.20
CA ALA A 901 4.24 -1.82 48.01
C ALA A 901 5.76 -1.78 47.97
N SER A 902 6.40 -2.83 48.49
CA SER A 902 7.85 -3.07 48.39
C SER A 902 8.22 -3.55 47.00
N LEU A 903 9.52 -3.43 46.63
CA LEU A 903 10.06 -3.96 45.39
C LEU A 903 9.77 -5.48 45.26
N THR A 904 9.89 -6.22 46.32
CA THR A 904 9.65 -7.68 46.37
C THR A 904 8.21 -8.02 46.13
N GLU A 905 7.27 -7.25 46.68
CA GLU A 905 5.84 -7.41 46.39
C GLU A 905 5.49 -7.12 44.93
N VAL A 906 6.07 -6.07 44.33
CA VAL A 906 5.89 -5.81 42.91
C VAL A 906 6.41 -6.96 42.06
N ALA A 907 7.63 -7.46 42.36
CA ALA A 907 8.20 -8.58 41.62
C ALA A 907 7.36 -9.87 41.77
N ALA A 908 6.85 -10.14 42.98
CA ALA A 908 5.95 -11.28 43.22
C ALA A 908 4.64 -11.16 42.44
N ALA A 909 4.05 -9.95 42.40
CA ALA A 909 2.84 -9.66 41.63
C ALA A 909 3.05 -9.75 40.11
N VAL A 910 4.26 -9.43 39.60
CA VAL A 910 4.60 -9.68 38.20
C VAL A 910 4.52 -11.16 37.84
N GLY A 911 4.95 -12.06 38.75
CA GLY A 911 4.77 -13.50 38.57
C GLY A 911 3.29 -13.90 38.41
N VAL A 912 2.40 -13.38 39.26
CA VAL A 912 0.93 -13.59 39.13
C VAL A 912 0.42 -12.99 37.81
N ALA A 913 0.86 -11.78 37.44
CA ALA A 913 0.45 -11.11 36.22
C ALA A 913 0.83 -11.91 34.96
N ARG A 914 2.04 -12.51 34.92
CA ARG A 914 2.49 -13.38 33.83
C ARG A 914 1.62 -14.60 33.65
N VAL A 915 1.19 -15.24 34.77
CA VAL A 915 0.27 -16.37 34.71
C VAL A 915 -1.08 -15.93 34.16
N ILE A 916 -1.67 -14.84 34.66
CA ILE A 916 -2.97 -14.32 34.18
C ILE A 916 -2.94 -14.04 32.67
N LEU A 917 -1.89 -13.34 32.17
CA LEU A 917 -1.76 -13.00 30.75
C LEU A 917 -1.56 -14.23 29.85
N ASN A 918 -1.13 -15.38 30.40
CA ASN A 918 -0.91 -16.62 29.66
C ASN A 918 -2.01 -17.66 29.84
N LEU A 919 -3.07 -17.33 30.61
CA LEU A 919 -4.23 -18.22 30.72
C LEU A 919 -4.97 -18.29 29.38
N ASP A 920 -5.44 -19.48 29.03
CA ASP A 920 -6.30 -19.68 27.86
C ASP A 920 -7.59 -18.82 27.95
N GLU A 921 -8.20 -18.71 29.14
CA GLU A 921 -9.36 -17.85 29.38
C GLU A 921 -9.07 -16.36 29.08
N PHE A 922 -7.81 -15.92 29.28
CA PHE A 922 -7.43 -14.53 28.98
C PHE A 922 -7.54 -14.20 27.48
N ILE A 923 -7.12 -15.13 26.62
CA ILE A 923 -7.10 -14.95 25.17
C ILE A 923 -8.32 -15.57 24.49
N THR A 924 -9.29 -16.05 25.24
CA THR A 924 -10.48 -16.72 24.72
C THR A 924 -11.72 -15.88 25.00
N ARG A 925 -12.64 -15.92 24.05
CA ARG A 925 -13.99 -15.37 24.14
C ARG A 925 -14.97 -16.53 24.30
N GLU A 926 -15.59 -16.65 25.46
CA GLU A 926 -16.60 -17.67 25.81
C GLU A 926 -18.03 -17.29 25.45
#